data_81cae75e267b074a653e2dda7b9d7bd7
#
_entry.id   81cae75e267b074a653e2dda7b9d7bd7
#
_cell.length_a   1.000
_cell.length_b   1.000
_cell.length_c   1.000
_cell.angle_alpha   90.00
_cell.angle_beta   90.00
_cell.angle_gamma   90.00
#
_symmetry.space_group_name_H-M   'P 1'
#
loop_
_entity.id
_entity.type
_entity.pdbx_description
1 polymer ?
#
loop_
_entity_poly.entity_id
_entity_poly.type
_entity_poly.pdbx_seq_one_letter_code
_entity_poly.pdbx_strand_id
1 'polypeptide(L)'
;MKRLFTLPFLATSLFAQEPNKDIKEGHSHNGHAFNEGPRQEGPLMRSTGNVHLAITSSWDKGQAYFNQGLGQLHGFWYYEAERSFRAILAHDPNCAMAYWGLSQANYENEKRAKEFIAKAGELLKKEDFKISDHERAYLNAEVAYHDDKKEKDATKRRKNFIRAYEDIVLNNPEDLEAKALLVCRRWQFNRKGIPITSHVGMDAILEQIFAKNQNHPAHHYAIHLWDYRNHKQALDSAARLGQTAPGIAHMWHMPGHIYSKSKRYQDAVWQQQASARVDHKHMMKWFLLPDQIHNYAHNNEWLSRNFSHLGMVRASIDMAKSLLGNPRHPKLNNPGRGSARYGRRALIDYLEKAELWQEALETVNSPWLEVLSKPEDDLSRLRLIGVAQANLGQQVELRKAIEGIEPHLTKFKVDQEEAKKTAKEKAEKEKKKEKEVKAAEKKAHDQFQKNIKKFENVVVELKGYLAAMNGDFKTAKEALSKRPSQQSPVLRHLAYGDHEKAAELSKAQIDKKDKQTIVLAKAIHALYHAKKDDAAWKVGFEDLRKFGSEVDLESPVFARLAPIAKELGYPADWRIAHKLAGDLLPRPNLDELGPLHWTPPPAPEFSLPDQHQKKVSLSEYRGKPVILVFYLGAGCLHCTEQMTAMADRYSDFEKSGLSILAISTDDITNLKDSQDNYSKGDIPFPIVSDAAKNIFKQYTAHDDFEDQPLHGTFVLNAKGQILWSDISADPFMDIDFLIKESRRLVSLHK
;
A
#
# COMPACT_ATOMS: atom_id res chain seq x y z
N MET A 1 64.56 -31.59 -8.93
CA MET A 1 63.42 -32.26 -8.27
C MET A 1 62.67 -31.26 -7.40
N LYS A 2 61.59 -30.65 -7.93
CA LYS A 2 60.63 -29.77 -7.19
C LYS A 2 59.34 -30.54 -7.08
N ARG A 3 58.98 -30.95 -5.86
CA ARG A 3 57.69 -31.56 -5.59
C ARG A 3 56.68 -30.42 -5.42
N LEU A 4 55.71 -30.35 -6.33
CA LEU A 4 54.48 -29.59 -6.17
C LEU A 4 53.56 -30.35 -5.14
N PHE A 5 53.20 -29.67 -4.06
CA PHE A 5 52.10 -30.07 -3.19
C PHE A 5 50.84 -29.46 -3.74
N THR A 6 49.97 -30.30 -4.30
CA THR A 6 48.58 -29.95 -4.58
C THR A 6 47.76 -30.23 -3.31
N LEU A 7 47.25 -29.18 -2.67
CA LEU A 7 46.19 -29.28 -1.66
C LEU A 7 44.87 -29.50 -2.38
N PRO A 8 44.07 -30.50 -1.97
CA PRO A 8 42.71 -30.60 -2.47
C PRO A 8 41.84 -29.54 -1.78
N PHE A 9 41.16 -28.71 -2.57
CA PHE A 9 40.03 -27.89 -2.14
C PHE A 9 38.88 -28.86 -1.79
N LEU A 10 38.68 -29.11 -0.53
CA LEU A 10 37.44 -29.70 -0.03
C LEU A 10 36.41 -28.58 -0.02
N ALA A 11 35.63 -28.45 -1.09
CA ALA A 11 34.36 -27.79 -1.06
C ALA A 11 33.40 -28.70 -0.26
N THR A 12 33.25 -28.40 1.01
CA THR A 12 32.16 -28.97 1.83
C THR A 12 30.86 -28.30 1.40
N SER A 13 30.14 -28.95 0.50
CA SER A 13 28.72 -28.73 0.30
C SER A 13 27.97 -29.14 1.57
N LEU A 14 27.79 -28.21 2.49
CA LEU A 14 26.82 -28.33 3.59
C LEU A 14 25.44 -27.98 3.04
N PHE A 15 24.53 -28.91 3.18
CA PHE A 15 23.12 -28.95 2.81
C PHE A 15 22.79 -29.71 1.51
N ALA A 16 23.09 -31.01 1.49
CA ALA A 16 22.24 -31.92 0.78
C ALA A 16 21.57 -32.81 1.84
N GLN A 17 20.54 -32.31 2.52
CA GLN A 17 19.49 -33.22 2.97
C GLN A 17 18.85 -33.78 1.70
N GLU A 18 18.75 -35.12 1.61
CA GLU A 18 18.00 -35.73 0.52
C GLU A 18 16.62 -35.05 0.47
N PRO A 19 16.14 -34.67 -0.73
CA PRO A 19 14.86 -33.98 -0.85
C PRO A 19 13.78 -34.86 -0.26
N ASN A 20 13.08 -34.33 0.76
CA ASN A 20 11.93 -35.01 1.34
C ASN A 20 10.88 -35.07 0.23
N LYS A 21 10.60 -36.28 -0.29
CA LYS A 21 9.70 -36.55 -1.44
C LYS A 21 8.26 -36.05 -1.23
N ASP A 22 7.93 -35.61 -0.01
CA ASP A 22 6.60 -35.08 0.36
C ASP A 22 6.47 -33.57 0.24
N ILE A 23 7.55 -32.83 -0.10
CA ILE A 23 7.51 -31.37 -0.26
C ILE A 23 7.18 -31.06 -1.71
N LYS A 24 6.14 -30.24 -1.93
CA LYS A 24 5.74 -29.77 -3.26
C LYS A 24 6.85 -28.92 -3.87
N GLU A 25 7.04 -29.03 -5.18
CA GLU A 25 7.99 -28.22 -5.93
C GLU A 25 7.71 -26.72 -5.75
N GLY A 26 8.77 -25.92 -5.62
CA GLY A 26 8.69 -24.49 -5.31
C GLY A 26 8.47 -24.16 -3.84
N HIS A 27 8.08 -25.16 -3.01
CA HIS A 27 7.90 -24.95 -1.57
C HIS A 27 9.21 -25.10 -0.80
N SER A 28 9.33 -24.36 0.30
CA SER A 28 10.54 -24.34 1.13
C SER A 28 10.74 -25.62 1.91
N HIS A 29 11.98 -26.12 1.91
CA HIS A 29 12.45 -27.24 2.74
C HIS A 29 12.54 -26.87 4.23
N ASN A 30 12.61 -25.57 4.54
CA ASN A 30 12.69 -25.04 5.90
C ASN A 30 11.34 -24.92 6.60
N GLY A 31 10.24 -25.28 5.94
CA GLY A 31 8.89 -25.32 6.50
C GLY A 31 7.96 -24.23 5.95
N HIS A 32 6.67 -24.38 6.26
CA HIS A 32 5.59 -23.63 5.65
C HIS A 32 5.75 -22.10 5.78
N ALA A 33 6.30 -21.60 6.92
CA ALA A 33 6.49 -20.16 7.12
C ALA A 33 7.45 -19.53 6.11
N PHE A 34 8.32 -20.31 5.47
CA PHE A 34 9.26 -19.83 4.46
C PHE A 34 8.69 -19.78 3.04
N ASN A 35 7.51 -20.34 2.78
CA ASN A 35 6.87 -20.29 1.46
C ASN A 35 6.45 -18.88 1.05
N GLU A 36 6.11 -18.05 2.04
CA GLU A 36 5.74 -16.65 1.84
C GLU A 36 6.90 -15.71 2.20
N GLY A 37 6.81 -14.45 1.80
CA GLY A 37 7.81 -13.43 2.07
C GLY A 37 8.92 -13.40 1.00
N PRO A 38 10.04 -12.69 1.25
CA PRO A 38 11.11 -12.57 0.28
C PRO A 38 11.86 -13.89 0.08
N ARG A 39 12.04 -14.30 -1.17
CA ARG A 39 12.77 -15.51 -1.57
C ARG A 39 14.12 -15.16 -2.23
N GLN A 40 14.40 -13.90 -2.49
CA GLN A 40 15.62 -13.42 -3.10
C GLN A 40 16.54 -12.77 -2.06
N GLU A 41 17.84 -13.06 -2.13
CA GLU A 41 18.84 -12.44 -1.27
C GLU A 41 18.97 -10.94 -1.60
N GLY A 42 19.10 -10.11 -0.58
CA GLY A 42 19.33 -8.67 -0.70
C GLY A 42 20.76 -8.29 -0.34
N PRO A 43 21.33 -7.22 -0.94
CA PRO A 43 22.64 -6.74 -0.58
C PRO A 43 22.66 -6.09 0.80
N LEU A 44 23.85 -5.97 1.38
CA LEU A 44 24.04 -5.07 2.51
C LEU A 44 23.81 -3.61 2.08
N MET A 45 22.91 -2.94 2.80
CA MET A 45 22.51 -1.55 2.61
C MET A 45 23.19 -0.68 3.67
N ARG A 46 23.81 0.43 3.28
CA ARG A 46 24.50 1.33 4.24
C ARG A 46 23.58 2.36 4.92
N SER A 47 22.29 2.37 4.58
CA SER A 47 21.37 3.48 4.90
C SER A 47 20.13 3.06 5.69
N THR A 48 20.25 2.00 6.50
CA THR A 48 19.13 1.42 7.29
C THR A 48 19.12 1.83 8.76
N GLY A 49 20.03 2.70 9.18
CA GLY A 49 20.11 3.21 10.54
C GLY A 49 21.40 2.79 11.27
N ASN A 50 21.80 3.60 12.23
CA ASN A 50 22.93 3.30 13.11
C ASN A 50 22.40 2.60 14.38
N VAL A 51 22.28 1.27 14.31
CA VAL A 51 21.75 0.39 15.36
C VAL A 51 22.67 -0.79 15.57
N HIS A 52 22.69 -1.33 16.79
CA HIS A 52 23.54 -2.46 17.11
C HIS A 52 22.97 -3.27 18.29
N LEU A 53 22.73 -4.55 18.03
CA LEU A 53 22.48 -5.56 19.05
C LEU A 53 23.41 -6.74 18.74
N ALA A 54 24.34 -7.03 19.67
CA ALA A 54 25.31 -8.12 19.47
C ALA A 54 24.60 -9.48 19.39
N ILE A 55 25.01 -10.30 18.41
CA ILE A 55 24.47 -11.64 18.22
C ILE A 55 25.60 -12.68 18.12
N THR A 56 25.24 -13.91 18.44
CA THR A 56 26.09 -15.09 18.17
C THR A 56 25.76 -15.62 16.78
N SER A 57 26.75 -15.58 15.87
CA SER A 57 26.64 -16.16 14.52
C SER A 57 27.98 -16.72 14.07
N SER A 58 27.95 -17.84 13.39
CA SER A 58 29.13 -18.44 12.76
C SER A 58 29.50 -17.78 11.41
N TRP A 59 28.57 -17.00 10.84
CA TRP A 59 28.81 -16.27 9.59
C TRP A 59 29.44 -14.90 9.86
N ASP A 60 30.54 -14.61 9.21
CA ASP A 60 31.32 -13.37 9.38
C ASP A 60 30.51 -12.09 9.08
N LYS A 61 29.54 -12.17 8.16
CA LYS A 61 28.62 -11.07 7.84
C LYS A 61 27.33 -11.07 8.67
N GLY A 62 27.13 -12.09 9.52
CA GLY A 62 25.89 -12.27 10.28
C GLY A 62 25.50 -11.02 11.11
N GLN A 63 26.46 -10.43 11.82
CA GLN A 63 26.25 -9.22 12.59
C GLN A 63 25.84 -8.02 11.73
N ALA A 64 26.42 -7.86 10.55
CA ALA A 64 26.10 -6.73 9.67
C ALA A 64 24.68 -6.86 9.08
N TYR A 65 24.29 -8.06 8.63
CA TYR A 65 22.93 -8.34 8.16
C TYR A 65 21.90 -8.25 9.31
N PHE A 66 22.27 -8.63 10.52
CA PHE A 66 21.40 -8.49 11.67
C PHE A 66 21.12 -7.02 12.01
N ASN A 67 22.18 -6.19 12.06
CA ASN A 67 22.02 -4.74 12.29
C ASN A 67 21.17 -4.10 11.18
N GLN A 68 21.37 -4.50 9.92
CA GLN A 68 20.52 -4.06 8.81
C GLN A 68 19.05 -4.44 9.05
N GLY A 69 18.78 -5.71 9.34
CA GLY A 69 17.43 -6.19 9.63
C GLY A 69 16.79 -5.48 10.81
N LEU A 70 17.56 -5.20 11.86
CA LEU A 70 17.11 -4.45 13.03
C LEU A 70 16.74 -3.00 12.70
N GLY A 71 17.57 -2.31 11.91
CA GLY A 71 17.25 -0.97 11.42
C GLY A 71 15.99 -0.95 10.53
N GLN A 72 15.84 -1.99 9.69
CA GLN A 72 14.63 -2.18 8.88
C GLN A 72 13.40 -2.48 9.73
N LEU A 73 13.52 -3.21 10.85
CA LEU A 73 12.45 -3.38 11.85
C LEU A 73 12.04 -2.05 12.48
N HIS A 74 13.00 -1.22 12.87
CA HIS A 74 12.72 0.12 13.40
C HIS A 74 12.00 1.01 12.38
N GLY A 75 12.26 0.80 11.08
CA GLY A 75 11.58 1.48 9.98
C GLY A 75 10.25 0.85 9.55
N PHE A 76 9.78 -0.21 10.22
CA PHE A 76 8.62 -1.01 9.81
C PHE A 76 8.71 -1.55 8.38
N TRP A 77 9.92 -1.70 7.88
CA TRP A 77 10.19 -2.29 6.57
C TRP A 77 10.36 -3.80 6.67
N TYR A 78 9.27 -4.45 7.11
CA TYR A 78 9.25 -5.84 7.54
C TYR A 78 9.67 -6.84 6.45
N TYR A 79 9.31 -6.59 5.19
CA TYR A 79 9.69 -7.44 4.05
C TYR A 79 11.22 -7.49 3.88
N GLU A 80 11.89 -6.34 3.92
CA GLU A 80 13.35 -6.27 3.81
C GLU A 80 14.06 -6.74 5.08
N ALA A 81 13.46 -6.51 6.27
CA ALA A 81 13.98 -7.07 7.52
C ALA A 81 13.97 -8.60 7.47
N GLU A 82 12.86 -9.22 7.02
CA GLU A 82 12.80 -10.66 6.82
C GLU A 82 13.86 -11.15 5.83
N ARG A 83 14.08 -10.43 4.72
CA ARG A 83 15.13 -10.73 3.74
C ARG A 83 16.51 -10.75 4.38
N SER A 84 16.83 -9.75 5.21
CA SER A 84 18.11 -9.66 5.92
C SER A 84 18.33 -10.81 6.90
N PHE A 85 17.30 -11.21 7.65
CA PHE A 85 17.40 -12.33 8.59
C PHE A 85 17.45 -13.70 7.90
N ARG A 86 16.77 -13.89 6.76
CA ARG A 86 16.90 -15.10 5.93
C ARG A 86 18.30 -15.26 5.39
N ALA A 87 18.98 -14.18 4.98
CA ALA A 87 20.36 -14.24 4.53
C ALA A 87 21.30 -14.78 5.60
N ILE A 88 21.07 -14.45 6.89
CA ILE A 88 21.85 -15.05 7.98
C ILE A 88 21.58 -16.55 8.05
N LEU A 89 20.34 -16.99 8.01
CA LEU A 89 19.98 -18.41 8.14
C LEU A 89 20.44 -19.27 6.97
N ALA A 90 20.60 -18.70 5.77
CA ALA A 90 21.14 -19.41 4.62
C ALA A 90 22.62 -19.80 4.85
N HIS A 91 23.37 -19.02 5.65
CA HIS A 91 24.78 -19.26 5.96
C HIS A 91 25.00 -19.84 7.38
N ASP A 92 24.11 -19.52 8.32
CA ASP A 92 24.15 -19.98 9.72
C ASP A 92 22.75 -20.37 10.22
N PRO A 93 22.27 -21.58 9.92
CA PRO A 93 20.96 -22.05 10.33
C PRO A 93 20.74 -22.15 11.84
N ASN A 94 21.83 -22.10 12.63
CA ASN A 94 21.78 -22.14 14.08
C ASN A 94 21.77 -20.72 14.72
N CYS A 95 21.76 -19.64 13.96
CA CYS A 95 21.63 -18.30 14.50
C CYS A 95 20.23 -18.07 15.07
N ALA A 96 20.05 -18.30 16.38
CA ALA A 96 18.73 -18.16 17.03
C ALA A 96 18.17 -16.75 16.94
N MET A 97 19.03 -15.70 16.99
CA MET A 97 18.60 -14.33 16.88
C MET A 97 18.06 -13.97 15.48
N ALA A 98 18.48 -14.67 14.42
CA ALA A 98 17.88 -14.50 13.11
C ALA A 98 16.42 -14.99 13.08
N TYR A 99 16.08 -16.09 13.74
CA TYR A 99 14.68 -16.53 13.91
C TYR A 99 13.86 -15.56 14.77
N TRP A 100 14.47 -14.95 15.81
CA TRP A 100 13.85 -13.85 16.55
C TRP A 100 13.52 -12.68 15.59
N GLY A 101 14.48 -12.29 14.76
CA GLY A 101 14.29 -11.24 13.76
C GLY A 101 13.17 -11.55 12.77
N LEU A 102 13.07 -12.81 12.29
CA LEU A 102 11.97 -13.27 11.44
C LEU A 102 10.61 -13.19 12.14
N SER A 103 10.54 -13.55 13.44
CA SER A 103 9.33 -13.41 14.24
C SER A 103 8.91 -11.94 14.35
N GLN A 104 9.88 -11.03 14.64
CA GLN A 104 9.63 -9.59 14.70
C GLN A 104 9.13 -9.02 13.36
N ALA A 105 9.73 -9.43 12.26
CA ALA A 105 9.35 -9.01 10.91
C ALA A 105 7.93 -9.49 10.52
N ASN A 106 7.44 -10.54 11.16
CA ASN A 106 6.11 -11.10 10.95
C ASN A 106 5.09 -10.75 12.05
N TYR A 107 5.29 -9.67 12.76
CA TYR A 107 4.41 -9.22 13.86
C TYR A 107 2.91 -9.18 13.50
N GLU A 108 2.55 -8.81 12.28
CA GLU A 108 1.16 -8.79 11.79
C GLU A 108 0.67 -10.17 11.27
N ASN A 109 1.58 -11.12 11.05
CA ASN A 109 1.28 -12.50 10.67
C ASN A 109 1.65 -13.46 11.81
N GLU A 110 0.77 -13.53 12.81
CA GLU A 110 1.02 -14.28 14.05
C GLU A 110 1.35 -15.76 13.79
N LYS A 111 0.78 -16.37 12.75
CA LYS A 111 1.06 -17.78 12.38
C LYS A 111 2.52 -17.96 11.98
N ARG A 112 3.03 -17.13 11.04
CA ARG A 112 4.43 -17.20 10.60
C ARG A 112 5.39 -16.83 11.73
N ALA A 113 5.10 -15.77 12.49
CA ALA A 113 5.90 -15.35 13.62
C ALA A 113 6.09 -16.50 14.64
N LYS A 114 5.01 -17.22 14.95
CA LYS A 114 5.03 -18.37 15.85
C LYS A 114 5.85 -19.54 15.30
N GLU A 115 5.74 -19.85 14.00
CA GLU A 115 6.53 -20.89 13.35
C GLU A 115 8.03 -20.56 13.37
N PHE A 116 8.42 -19.31 13.10
CA PHE A 116 9.81 -18.89 13.16
C PHE A 116 10.39 -18.96 14.57
N ILE A 117 9.72 -18.40 15.56
CA ILE A 117 10.29 -18.39 16.93
C ILE A 117 10.31 -19.79 17.57
N ALA A 118 9.45 -20.69 17.13
CA ALA A 118 9.49 -22.07 17.59
C ALA A 118 10.82 -22.76 17.25
N LYS A 119 11.40 -22.45 16.07
CA LYS A 119 12.74 -22.97 15.68
C LYS A 119 13.84 -22.46 16.62
N ALA A 120 13.82 -21.18 16.99
CA ALA A 120 14.73 -20.67 18.02
C ALA A 120 14.51 -21.37 19.38
N GLY A 121 13.25 -21.61 19.75
CA GLY A 121 12.91 -22.36 20.96
C GLY A 121 13.42 -23.81 20.97
N GLU A 122 13.53 -24.45 19.80
CA GLU A 122 14.15 -25.78 19.65
C GLU A 122 15.68 -25.71 19.85
N LEU A 123 16.33 -24.67 19.28
CA LEU A 123 17.77 -24.45 19.49
C LEU A 123 18.10 -24.23 20.96
N LEU A 124 17.30 -23.45 21.68
CA LEU A 124 17.50 -23.16 23.11
C LEU A 124 17.42 -24.39 24.03
N LYS A 125 16.81 -25.49 23.58
CA LYS A 125 16.68 -26.75 24.33
C LYS A 125 17.90 -27.66 24.20
N LYS A 126 18.79 -27.42 23.23
CA LYS A 126 19.99 -28.23 23.05
C LYS A 126 21.00 -27.89 24.15
N GLU A 127 21.56 -28.92 24.82
CA GLU A 127 22.45 -28.74 25.97
C GLU A 127 23.76 -28.03 25.61
N ASP A 128 24.25 -28.21 24.39
CA ASP A 128 25.50 -27.62 23.88
C ASP A 128 25.32 -26.28 23.16
N PHE A 129 24.06 -25.76 23.11
CA PHE A 129 23.78 -24.52 22.40
C PHE A 129 24.23 -23.29 23.18
N LYS A 130 25.27 -22.63 22.66
CA LYS A 130 25.93 -21.48 23.30
C LYS A 130 25.50 -20.16 22.67
N ILE A 131 24.90 -19.31 23.47
CA ILE A 131 24.58 -17.89 23.18
C ILE A 131 24.80 -17.09 24.45
N SER A 132 24.87 -15.76 24.34
CA SER A 132 24.94 -14.89 25.52
C SER A 132 23.64 -14.91 26.34
N ASP A 133 23.71 -14.60 27.63
CA ASP A 133 22.53 -14.43 28.48
C ASP A 133 21.63 -13.29 27.98
N HIS A 134 22.23 -12.28 27.35
CA HIS A 134 21.52 -11.16 26.75
C HIS A 134 20.65 -11.61 25.57
N GLU A 135 21.19 -12.35 24.61
CA GLU A 135 20.42 -12.95 23.51
C GLU A 135 19.32 -13.88 24.03
N ARG A 136 19.66 -14.68 25.05
CA ARG A 136 18.71 -15.62 25.68
C ARG A 136 17.51 -14.89 26.29
N ALA A 137 17.70 -13.68 26.85
CA ALA A 137 16.61 -12.87 27.40
C ALA A 137 15.62 -12.44 26.32
N TYR A 138 16.11 -11.94 25.18
CA TYR A 138 15.26 -11.57 24.03
C TYR A 138 14.48 -12.76 23.48
N LEU A 139 15.16 -13.89 23.32
CA LEU A 139 14.56 -15.12 22.77
C LEU A 139 13.49 -15.67 23.73
N ASN A 140 13.77 -15.73 25.02
CA ASN A 140 12.81 -16.23 26.01
C ASN A 140 11.56 -15.34 26.09
N ALA A 141 11.70 -14.02 25.97
CA ALA A 141 10.57 -13.10 25.93
C ALA A 141 9.66 -13.38 24.73
N GLU A 142 10.23 -13.59 23.55
CA GLU A 142 9.48 -13.83 22.31
C GLU A 142 8.86 -15.24 22.29
N VAL A 143 9.60 -16.27 22.70
CA VAL A 143 9.10 -17.66 22.84
C VAL A 143 7.91 -17.70 23.79
N ALA A 144 8.02 -17.06 24.97
CA ALA A 144 6.93 -17.02 25.95
C ALA A 144 5.71 -16.24 25.44
N TYR A 145 5.89 -15.19 24.65
CA TYR A 145 4.79 -14.43 24.04
C TYR A 145 3.97 -15.27 23.07
N HIS A 146 4.61 -16.13 22.30
CA HIS A 146 3.96 -17.01 21.32
C HIS A 146 3.49 -18.36 21.87
N ASP A 147 3.78 -18.70 23.13
CA ASP A 147 3.34 -19.94 23.78
C ASP A 147 1.89 -19.83 24.31
N ASP A 148 0.94 -19.98 23.39
CA ASP A 148 -0.50 -19.98 23.69
C ASP A 148 -0.99 -21.29 24.36
N LYS A 149 -0.15 -22.33 24.41
CA LYS A 149 -0.43 -23.57 25.14
C LYS A 149 -0.21 -23.39 26.64
N LYS A 150 0.85 -22.67 27.00
CA LYS A 150 1.20 -22.37 28.41
C LYS A 150 0.31 -21.26 29.00
N GLU A 151 0.04 -20.20 28.22
CA GLU A 151 -0.83 -19.10 28.63
C GLU A 151 -1.82 -18.77 27.51
N LYS A 152 -3.09 -19.13 27.69
CA LYS A 152 -4.15 -18.92 26.67
C LYS A 152 -4.60 -17.47 26.56
N ASP A 153 -4.50 -16.69 27.64
CA ASP A 153 -4.92 -15.28 27.63
C ASP A 153 -3.88 -14.42 26.91
N ALA A 154 -4.23 -13.98 25.70
CA ALA A 154 -3.39 -13.11 24.88
C ALA A 154 -3.07 -11.76 25.56
N THR A 155 -3.98 -11.23 26.39
CA THR A 155 -3.74 -9.99 27.15
C THR A 155 -2.65 -10.21 28.19
N LYS A 156 -2.69 -11.35 28.88
CA LYS A 156 -1.69 -11.72 29.86
C LYS A 156 -0.33 -11.98 29.22
N ARG A 157 -0.29 -12.68 28.04
CA ARG A 157 0.96 -12.84 27.28
C ARG A 157 1.58 -11.50 26.91
N ARG A 158 0.78 -10.53 26.42
CA ARG A 158 1.28 -9.16 26.10
C ARG A 158 1.84 -8.43 27.33
N LYS A 159 1.16 -8.53 28.47
CA LYS A 159 1.65 -7.92 29.73
C LYS A 159 2.96 -8.55 30.20
N ASN A 160 3.08 -9.88 30.13
CA ASN A 160 4.29 -10.59 30.48
C ASN A 160 5.45 -10.24 29.53
N PHE A 161 5.17 -10.10 28.23
CA PHE A 161 6.16 -9.66 27.26
C PHE A 161 6.72 -8.28 27.59
N ILE A 162 5.85 -7.33 27.94
CA ILE A 162 6.27 -5.98 28.35
C ILE A 162 7.19 -6.05 29.57
N ARG A 163 6.82 -6.86 30.59
CA ARG A 163 7.65 -7.04 31.78
C ARG A 163 9.02 -7.64 31.45
N ALA A 164 9.06 -8.65 30.59
CA ALA A 164 10.32 -9.24 30.15
C ALA A 164 11.24 -8.20 29.48
N TYR A 165 10.69 -7.30 28.66
CA TYR A 165 11.49 -6.22 28.08
C TYR A 165 11.88 -5.14 29.12
N GLU A 166 11.04 -4.85 30.10
CA GLU A 166 11.39 -3.99 31.24
C GLU A 166 12.57 -4.60 32.03
N ASP A 167 12.56 -5.93 32.25
CA ASP A 167 13.67 -6.64 32.91
C ASP A 167 14.96 -6.61 32.08
N ILE A 168 14.87 -6.74 30.71
CA ILE A 168 16.03 -6.60 29.83
C ILE A 168 16.64 -5.20 29.98
N VAL A 169 15.82 -4.14 29.96
CA VAL A 169 16.27 -2.75 30.09
C VAL A 169 16.89 -2.48 31.49
N LEU A 170 16.30 -3.04 32.54
CA LEU A 170 16.81 -2.87 33.91
C LEU A 170 18.15 -3.57 34.09
N ASN A 171 18.33 -4.76 33.55
CA ASN A 171 19.57 -5.54 33.64
C ASN A 171 20.66 -5.06 32.67
N ASN A 172 20.28 -4.37 31.58
CA ASN A 172 21.17 -3.86 30.54
C ASN A 172 20.82 -2.39 30.22
N PRO A 173 21.13 -1.44 31.14
CA PRO A 173 20.71 -0.03 31.01
C PRO A 173 21.34 0.71 29.82
N GLU A 174 22.43 0.18 29.24
CA GLU A 174 23.07 0.72 28.02
C GLU A 174 22.51 0.14 26.72
N ASP A 175 21.60 -0.84 26.79
CA ASP A 175 20.94 -1.42 25.62
C ASP A 175 19.89 -0.45 25.06
N LEU A 176 20.25 0.26 23.99
CA LEU A 176 19.36 1.22 23.33
C LEU A 176 18.25 0.51 22.56
N GLU A 177 18.53 -0.70 22.06
CA GLU A 177 17.59 -1.47 21.26
C GLU A 177 16.45 -2.04 22.12
N ALA A 178 16.77 -2.55 23.32
CA ALA A 178 15.74 -2.98 24.28
C ALA A 178 14.79 -1.83 24.65
N LYS A 179 15.35 -0.62 24.90
CA LYS A 179 14.56 0.59 25.17
C LYS A 179 13.66 0.95 24.00
N ALA A 180 14.21 0.97 22.78
CA ALA A 180 13.46 1.31 21.57
C ALA A 180 12.34 0.30 21.30
N LEU A 181 12.63 -0.99 21.40
CA LEU A 181 11.65 -2.07 21.20
C LEU A 181 10.58 -2.10 22.29
N LEU A 182 10.91 -1.78 23.53
CA LEU A 182 9.94 -1.62 24.64
C LEU A 182 8.92 -0.53 24.30
N VAL A 183 9.37 0.66 23.85
CA VAL A 183 8.47 1.75 23.45
C VAL A 183 7.63 1.35 22.25
N CYS A 184 8.23 0.70 21.24
CA CYS A 184 7.53 0.19 20.07
C CYS A 184 6.41 -0.78 20.46
N ARG A 185 6.70 -1.78 21.30
CA ARG A 185 5.72 -2.78 21.72
C ARG A 185 4.62 -2.19 22.60
N ARG A 186 4.94 -1.25 23.48
CA ARG A 186 3.94 -0.49 24.24
C ARG A 186 2.96 0.23 23.32
N TRP A 187 3.45 0.89 22.26
CA TRP A 187 2.62 1.54 21.27
C TRP A 187 1.78 0.54 20.46
N GLN A 188 2.36 -0.56 19.97
CA GLN A 188 1.65 -1.60 19.21
C GLN A 188 0.55 -2.27 20.06
N PHE A 189 0.83 -2.60 21.31
CA PHE A 189 -0.11 -3.27 22.20
C PHE A 189 -1.23 -2.33 22.69
N ASN A 190 -1.06 -1.02 22.61
CA ASN A 190 -2.14 -0.06 22.88
C ASN A 190 -3.34 -0.31 21.94
N ARG A 191 -3.08 -0.63 20.67
CA ARG A 191 -4.12 -1.02 19.71
C ARG A 191 -4.75 -2.39 19.99
N LYS A 192 -4.09 -3.22 20.80
CA LYS A 192 -4.52 -4.57 21.20
C LYS A 192 -5.03 -4.62 22.66
N GLY A 193 -5.44 -3.49 23.20
CA GLY A 193 -6.10 -3.39 24.51
C GLY A 193 -5.17 -3.25 25.72
N ILE A 194 -3.87 -2.97 25.53
CA ILE A 194 -2.92 -2.63 26.61
C ILE A 194 -2.60 -1.13 26.53
N PRO A 195 -3.29 -0.27 27.28
CA PRO A 195 -3.12 1.18 27.12
C PRO A 195 -1.73 1.65 27.53
N ILE A 196 -1.23 2.70 26.88
CA ILE A 196 -0.05 3.43 27.30
C ILE A 196 -0.44 4.23 28.55
N THR A 197 0.09 3.86 29.70
CA THR A 197 -0.23 4.50 30.99
C THR A 197 0.39 5.88 31.11
N SER A 198 1.59 6.09 30.56
CA SER A 198 2.29 7.38 30.57
C SER A 198 3.04 7.61 29.25
N HIS A 199 2.56 8.56 28.43
CA HIS A 199 3.30 9.00 27.23
C HIS A 199 4.60 9.71 27.62
N VAL A 200 4.59 10.51 28.70
CA VAL A 200 5.80 11.19 29.22
C VAL A 200 6.84 10.18 29.68
N GLY A 201 6.42 9.07 30.33
CA GLY A 201 7.35 8.01 30.71
C GLY A 201 7.98 7.30 29.51
N MET A 202 7.21 7.06 28.44
CA MET A 202 7.75 6.49 27.18
C MET A 202 8.68 7.48 26.48
N ASP A 203 8.34 8.75 26.49
CA ASP A 203 9.19 9.81 25.94
C ASP A 203 10.52 9.91 26.66
N ALA A 204 10.52 9.84 27.99
CA ALA A 204 11.74 9.85 28.81
C ALA A 204 12.69 8.66 28.50
N ILE A 205 12.14 7.51 28.09
CA ILE A 205 12.96 6.37 27.62
C ILE A 205 13.60 6.71 26.26
N LEU A 206 12.83 7.33 25.35
CA LEU A 206 13.35 7.78 24.06
C LEU A 206 14.44 8.83 24.20
N GLU A 207 14.28 9.80 25.11
CA GLU A 207 15.31 10.80 25.40
C GLU A 207 16.63 10.18 25.90
N GLN A 208 16.58 9.08 26.66
CA GLN A 208 17.79 8.34 27.03
C GLN A 208 18.52 7.75 25.82
N ILE A 209 17.75 7.28 24.80
CA ILE A 209 18.32 6.79 23.54
C ILE A 209 18.97 7.95 22.80
N PHE A 210 18.27 9.06 22.63
CA PHE A 210 18.73 10.21 21.85
C PHE A 210 19.92 10.91 22.50
N ALA A 211 20.04 10.88 23.83
CA ALA A 211 21.21 11.38 24.54
C ALA A 211 22.50 10.58 24.22
N LYS A 212 22.38 9.29 23.91
CA LYS A 212 23.52 8.41 23.54
C LYS A 212 23.73 8.33 22.03
N ASN A 213 22.65 8.29 21.27
CA ASN A 213 22.65 8.22 19.81
C ASN A 213 21.57 9.15 19.23
N GLN A 214 21.93 10.40 18.97
CA GLN A 214 21.02 11.43 18.44
C GLN A 214 20.39 11.06 17.09
N ASN A 215 21.01 10.17 16.33
CA ASN A 215 20.55 9.71 15.02
C ASN A 215 19.96 8.30 15.09
N HIS A 216 19.49 7.86 16.26
CA HIS A 216 18.84 6.55 16.40
C HIS A 216 17.47 6.53 15.68
N PRO A 217 17.13 5.47 14.93
CA PRO A 217 15.84 5.33 14.24
C PRO A 217 14.59 5.39 15.15
N ALA A 218 14.76 5.30 16.47
CA ALA A 218 13.67 5.42 17.45
C ALA A 218 12.92 6.77 17.42
N HIS A 219 13.41 7.80 16.71
CA HIS A 219 12.61 8.97 16.36
C HIS A 219 11.28 8.60 15.69
N HIS A 220 11.24 7.47 15.00
CA HIS A 220 10.02 6.88 14.46
C HIS A 220 8.98 6.61 15.57
N TYR A 221 9.42 6.06 16.68
CA TYR A 221 8.52 5.75 17.82
C TYR A 221 8.07 7.00 18.56
N ALA A 222 8.91 8.03 18.64
CA ALA A 222 8.53 9.33 19.16
C ALA A 222 7.39 9.95 18.33
N ILE A 223 7.47 9.86 17.00
CA ILE A 223 6.39 10.32 16.13
C ILE A 223 5.11 9.54 16.40
N HIS A 224 5.15 8.21 16.43
CA HIS A 224 3.97 7.39 16.72
C HIS A 224 3.38 7.63 18.10
N LEU A 225 4.21 7.90 19.10
CA LEU A 225 3.79 8.19 20.46
C LEU A 225 2.95 9.47 20.52
N TRP A 226 3.36 10.51 19.78
CA TRP A 226 2.79 11.85 19.87
C TRP A 226 1.82 12.22 18.74
N ASP A 227 1.81 11.51 17.62
CA ASP A 227 1.07 11.84 16.39
C ASP A 227 -0.43 12.15 16.64
N TYR A 228 -1.11 11.35 17.44
CA TYR A 228 -2.54 11.52 17.74
C TYR A 228 -2.83 12.23 19.07
N ARG A 229 -1.83 12.51 19.88
CA ARG A 229 -2.02 13.12 21.20
C ARG A 229 -1.57 14.59 21.24
N ASN A 230 -0.35 14.84 20.84
CA ASN A 230 0.23 16.19 20.74
C ASN A 230 1.36 16.20 19.71
N HIS A 231 0.99 16.27 18.43
CA HIS A 231 1.94 16.18 17.33
C HIS A 231 3.09 17.19 17.38
N LYS A 232 2.92 18.33 18.07
CA LYS A 232 3.98 19.33 18.23
C LYS A 232 5.19 18.83 19.02
N GLN A 233 5.00 17.86 19.94
CA GLN A 233 6.09 17.24 20.68
C GLN A 233 7.02 16.41 19.78
N ALA A 234 6.53 15.97 18.61
CA ALA A 234 7.31 15.19 17.67
C ALA A 234 8.03 16.02 16.58
N LEU A 235 8.02 17.37 16.66
CA LEU A 235 8.60 18.21 15.59
C LEU A 235 10.11 18.01 15.44
N ASP A 236 10.88 17.89 16.54
CA ASP A 236 12.31 17.62 16.46
C ASP A 236 12.58 16.24 15.85
N SER A 237 11.85 15.21 16.31
CA SER A 237 11.93 13.87 15.73
C SER A 237 11.54 13.87 14.25
N ALA A 238 10.55 14.66 13.84
CA ALA A 238 10.15 14.79 12.44
C ALA A 238 11.23 15.47 11.57
N ALA A 239 11.97 16.43 12.13
CA ALA A 239 13.08 17.07 11.43
C ALA A 239 14.24 16.08 11.15
N ARG A 240 14.45 15.09 12.02
CA ARG A 240 15.60 14.16 11.99
C ARG A 240 15.32 12.85 11.29
N LEU A 241 14.12 12.30 11.44
CA LEU A 241 13.82 10.89 11.19
C LEU A 241 14.27 10.39 9.81
N GLY A 242 13.95 11.09 8.73
CA GLY A 242 14.30 10.65 7.37
C GLY A 242 15.82 10.42 7.17
N GLN A 243 16.64 11.21 7.87
CA GLN A 243 18.09 11.13 7.79
C GLN A 243 18.70 10.05 8.69
N THR A 244 17.95 9.55 9.67
CA THR A 244 18.43 8.46 10.56
C THR A 244 18.56 7.13 9.81
N ALA A 245 17.71 6.91 8.80
CA ALA A 245 17.74 5.72 7.95
C ALA A 245 17.23 6.06 6.52
N PRO A 246 18.00 6.81 5.73
CA PRO A 246 17.54 7.41 4.47
C PRO A 246 17.20 6.41 3.37
N GLY A 247 17.65 5.16 3.49
CA GLY A 247 17.28 4.07 2.57
C GLY A 247 15.91 3.48 2.82
N ILE A 248 15.22 3.87 3.91
CA ILE A 248 13.91 3.35 4.30
C ILE A 248 12.85 4.40 4.04
N ALA A 249 11.97 4.16 3.08
CA ALA A 249 10.94 5.11 2.65
C ALA A 249 10.02 5.56 3.81
N HIS A 250 9.63 4.66 4.69
CA HIS A 250 8.75 4.95 5.81
C HIS A 250 9.33 6.00 6.78
N MET A 251 10.66 6.08 6.87
CA MET A 251 11.33 7.10 7.70
C MET A 251 11.16 8.52 7.15
N TRP A 252 11.00 8.67 5.84
CA TRP A 252 10.62 9.94 5.22
C TRP A 252 9.11 10.20 5.30
N HIS A 253 8.28 9.14 5.28
CA HIS A 253 6.84 9.25 5.35
C HIS A 253 6.32 9.83 6.67
N MET A 254 6.82 9.31 7.79
CA MET A 254 6.30 9.65 9.12
C MET A 254 6.42 11.13 9.53
N PRO A 255 7.51 11.85 9.19
CA PRO A 255 7.55 13.30 9.36
C PRO A 255 6.43 14.03 8.64
N GLY A 256 6.01 13.53 7.46
CA GLY A 256 4.89 14.08 6.71
C GLY A 256 3.58 14.11 7.49
N HIS A 257 3.32 13.15 8.36
CA HIS A 257 2.16 13.16 9.28
C HIS A 257 2.19 14.37 10.22
N ILE A 258 3.35 14.60 10.86
CA ILE A 258 3.54 15.68 11.83
C ILE A 258 3.41 17.05 11.16
N TYR A 259 4.08 17.23 10.02
CA TYR A 259 3.99 18.48 9.28
C TYR A 259 2.57 18.73 8.74
N SER A 260 1.89 17.71 8.21
CA SER A 260 0.51 17.84 7.73
C SER A 260 -0.46 18.25 8.86
N LYS A 261 -0.36 17.62 10.05
CA LYS A 261 -1.16 18.00 11.23
C LYS A 261 -0.82 19.39 11.77
N SER A 262 0.43 19.81 11.61
CA SER A 262 0.88 21.16 11.93
C SER A 262 0.50 22.20 10.86
N LYS A 263 -0.24 21.80 9.81
CA LYS A 263 -0.60 22.62 8.65
C LYS A 263 0.61 23.19 7.91
N ARG A 264 1.73 22.47 7.93
CA ARG A 264 2.97 22.75 7.20
C ARG A 264 3.00 21.86 5.96
N TYR A 265 2.07 22.11 5.05
CA TYR A 265 1.80 21.20 3.92
C TYR A 265 2.97 21.10 2.93
N GLN A 266 3.75 22.17 2.71
CA GLN A 266 4.95 22.16 1.87
C GLN A 266 6.00 21.20 2.44
N ASP A 267 6.23 21.24 3.77
CA ASP A 267 7.15 20.34 4.45
C ASP A 267 6.65 18.89 4.37
N ALA A 268 5.33 18.69 4.54
CA ALA A 268 4.71 17.37 4.41
C ALA A 268 4.87 16.80 3.00
N VAL A 269 4.64 17.62 1.97
CA VAL A 269 4.81 17.24 0.55
C VAL A 269 6.26 16.84 0.29
N TRP A 270 7.23 17.63 0.75
CA TRP A 270 8.64 17.32 0.56
C TRP A 270 9.00 15.94 1.16
N GLN A 271 8.58 15.68 2.40
CA GLN A 271 8.84 14.42 3.10
C GLN A 271 8.19 13.22 2.39
N GLN A 272 6.97 13.38 1.94
CA GLN A 272 6.24 12.31 1.26
C GLN A 272 6.74 12.07 -0.17
N GLN A 273 7.23 13.10 -0.85
CA GLN A 273 7.96 12.91 -2.11
C GLN A 273 9.25 12.14 -1.90
N ALA A 274 10.03 12.46 -0.86
CA ALA A 274 11.23 11.73 -0.52
C ALA A 274 10.91 10.24 -0.27
N SER A 275 9.87 9.96 0.50
CA SER A 275 9.38 8.60 0.75
C SER A 275 8.98 7.88 -0.53
N ALA A 276 8.15 8.49 -1.39
CA ALA A 276 7.71 7.89 -2.65
C ALA A 276 8.88 7.52 -3.55
N ARG A 277 9.88 8.41 -3.65
CA ARG A 277 11.06 8.22 -4.50
C ARG A 277 11.95 7.07 -4.03
N VAL A 278 12.13 6.93 -2.71
CA VAL A 278 12.88 5.79 -2.13
C VAL A 278 12.16 4.47 -2.41
N ASP A 279 10.84 4.41 -2.22
CA ASP A 279 10.03 3.21 -2.54
C ASP A 279 10.10 2.88 -4.03
N HIS A 280 9.94 3.87 -4.93
CA HIS A 280 9.96 3.64 -6.38
C HIS A 280 11.30 3.06 -6.84
N LYS A 281 12.42 3.63 -6.39
CA LYS A 281 13.76 3.15 -6.71
C LYS A 281 13.96 1.68 -6.28
N HIS A 282 13.44 1.34 -5.10
CA HIS A 282 13.54 -0.02 -4.57
C HIS A 282 12.67 -1.01 -5.37
N MET A 283 11.40 -0.68 -5.60
CA MET A 283 10.45 -1.53 -6.32
C MET A 283 10.90 -1.81 -7.75
N MET A 284 11.39 -0.79 -8.48
CA MET A 284 11.88 -0.95 -9.84
C MET A 284 13.12 -1.85 -9.91
N LYS A 285 13.98 -1.78 -8.89
CA LYS A 285 15.19 -2.63 -8.82
C LYS A 285 14.87 -4.10 -8.59
N TRP A 286 13.85 -4.40 -7.77
CA TRP A 286 13.55 -5.76 -7.30
C TRP A 286 12.30 -6.36 -7.94
N PHE A 287 11.73 -5.73 -8.97
CA PHE A 287 10.50 -6.13 -9.65
C PHE A 287 9.31 -6.32 -8.70
N LEU A 288 9.29 -5.56 -7.59
CA LEU A 288 8.23 -5.63 -6.60
C LEU A 288 6.99 -4.88 -7.10
N LEU A 289 5.84 -5.47 -6.89
CA LEU A 289 4.59 -4.75 -7.09
C LEU A 289 4.43 -3.65 -6.02
N PRO A 290 3.91 -2.47 -6.38
CA PRO A 290 3.78 -1.35 -5.45
C PRO A 290 3.10 -1.70 -4.13
N ASP A 291 2.04 -2.48 -4.17
CA ASP A 291 1.26 -2.84 -2.97
C ASP A 291 1.80 -4.07 -2.19
N GLN A 292 2.95 -4.62 -2.59
CA GLN A 292 3.74 -5.53 -1.74
C GLN A 292 4.50 -4.76 -0.64
N ILE A 293 4.70 -3.46 -0.83
CA ILE A 293 5.35 -2.59 0.14
C ILE A 293 4.29 -1.88 0.98
N HIS A 294 4.31 -2.09 2.28
CA HIS A 294 3.35 -1.54 3.24
C HIS A 294 3.18 -0.02 3.14
N ASN A 295 4.28 0.71 2.96
CA ASN A 295 4.31 2.17 2.99
C ASN A 295 3.72 2.82 1.72
N TYR A 296 3.90 2.20 0.55
CA TYR A 296 3.74 2.83 -0.75
C TYR A 296 2.36 3.49 -0.98
N ALA A 297 1.30 2.69 -0.95
CA ALA A 297 -0.05 3.21 -1.25
C ALA A 297 -0.51 4.25 -0.22
N HIS A 298 -0.15 4.06 1.04
CA HIS A 298 -0.49 4.95 2.14
C HIS A 298 0.26 6.30 2.02
N ASN A 299 1.56 6.25 1.75
CA ASN A 299 2.35 7.46 1.54
C ASN A 299 1.83 8.31 0.38
N ASN A 300 1.56 7.68 -0.77
CA ASN A 300 1.13 8.40 -1.97
C ASN A 300 -0.31 8.93 -1.85
N GLU A 301 -1.17 8.31 -1.04
CA GLU A 301 -2.46 8.88 -0.66
C GLU A 301 -2.28 10.16 0.15
N TRP A 302 -1.36 10.18 1.12
CA TRP A 302 -1.04 11.39 1.88
C TRP A 302 -0.39 12.47 1.02
N LEU A 303 0.51 12.10 0.13
CA LEU A 303 1.15 13.02 -0.81
C LEU A 303 0.11 13.71 -1.69
N SER A 304 -0.77 12.95 -2.34
CA SER A 304 -1.82 13.49 -3.20
C SER A 304 -2.77 14.41 -2.43
N ARG A 305 -3.10 14.08 -1.18
CA ARG A 305 -3.93 14.90 -0.31
C ARG A 305 -3.24 16.21 0.10
N ASN A 306 -1.95 16.18 0.42
CA ASN A 306 -1.21 17.39 0.77
C ASN A 306 -0.99 18.30 -0.45
N PHE A 307 -0.81 17.74 -1.67
CA PHE A 307 -0.88 18.52 -2.90
C PHE A 307 -2.23 19.27 -3.02
N SER A 308 -3.35 18.57 -2.75
CA SER A 308 -4.68 19.18 -2.75
C SER A 308 -4.83 20.28 -1.69
N HIS A 309 -4.23 20.13 -0.52
CA HIS A 309 -4.24 21.17 0.51
C HIS A 309 -3.47 22.43 0.08
N LEU A 310 -2.40 22.26 -0.69
CA LEU A 310 -1.64 23.36 -1.28
C LEU A 310 -2.29 23.99 -2.52
N GLY A 311 -3.35 23.37 -3.07
CA GLY A 311 -3.96 23.82 -4.32
C GLY A 311 -3.20 23.42 -5.58
N MET A 312 -2.25 22.51 -5.46
CA MET A 312 -1.55 21.86 -6.57
C MET A 312 -2.49 20.81 -7.20
N VAL A 313 -3.52 21.30 -7.89
CA VAL A 313 -4.64 20.49 -8.40
C VAL A 313 -4.15 19.44 -9.38
N ARG A 314 -3.30 19.82 -10.33
CA ARG A 314 -2.77 18.90 -11.35
C ARG A 314 -1.91 17.81 -10.72
N ALA A 315 -0.98 18.18 -9.84
CA ALA A 315 -0.16 17.21 -9.11
C ALA A 315 -1.00 16.24 -8.25
N SER A 316 -2.10 16.72 -7.64
CA SER A 316 -3.04 15.86 -6.89
C SER A 316 -3.68 14.80 -7.79
N ILE A 317 -4.17 15.21 -8.97
CA ILE A 317 -4.82 14.35 -9.96
C ILE A 317 -3.81 13.36 -10.54
N ASP A 318 -2.62 13.82 -10.90
CA ASP A 318 -1.57 12.97 -11.47
C ASP A 318 -1.12 11.90 -10.48
N MET A 319 -0.98 12.24 -9.19
CA MET A 319 -0.67 11.27 -8.15
C MET A 319 -1.83 10.28 -7.94
N ALA A 320 -3.09 10.72 -7.99
CA ALA A 320 -4.25 9.84 -7.92
C ALA A 320 -4.31 8.88 -9.13
N LYS A 321 -4.01 9.36 -10.33
CA LYS A 321 -3.88 8.55 -11.56
C LYS A 321 -2.70 7.58 -11.45
N SER A 322 -1.56 8.00 -10.91
CA SER A 322 -0.40 7.13 -10.65
C SER A 322 -0.78 5.95 -9.73
N LEU A 323 -1.51 6.21 -8.64
CA LEU A 323 -2.04 5.15 -7.78
C LEU A 323 -3.00 4.20 -8.52
N LEU A 324 -3.84 4.71 -9.41
CA LEU A 324 -4.77 3.90 -10.21
C LEU A 324 -4.07 3.11 -11.32
N GLY A 325 -2.99 3.65 -11.85
CA GLY A 325 -2.18 3.03 -12.89
C GLY A 325 -1.37 1.83 -12.43
N ASN A 326 -1.18 1.70 -11.12
CA ASN A 326 -0.42 0.59 -10.54
C ASN A 326 -1.03 -0.78 -10.87
N PRO A 327 -0.19 -1.84 -10.98
CA PRO A 327 -0.64 -3.20 -11.16
C PRO A 327 -1.54 -3.65 -10.01
N ARG A 328 -2.68 -4.25 -10.34
CA ARG A 328 -3.60 -4.84 -9.37
C ARG A 328 -3.18 -6.26 -9.06
N HIS A 329 -3.61 -6.73 -7.91
CA HIS A 329 -3.43 -8.11 -7.48
C HIS A 329 -4.64 -8.53 -6.63
N PRO A 330 -5.22 -9.73 -6.78
CA PRO A 330 -6.43 -10.13 -6.05
C PRO A 330 -6.32 -9.97 -4.54
N LYS A 331 -5.15 -10.26 -3.97
CA LYS A 331 -4.89 -10.20 -2.53
C LYS A 331 -4.36 -8.84 -2.05
N LEU A 332 -3.61 -8.10 -2.87
CA LEU A 332 -2.83 -6.94 -2.44
C LEU A 332 -3.47 -5.61 -2.84
N ASN A 333 -3.94 -5.50 -4.09
CA ASN A 333 -4.41 -4.26 -4.69
C ASN A 333 -5.63 -4.48 -5.59
N ASN A 334 -6.79 -4.01 -5.15
CA ASN A 334 -8.05 -4.11 -5.89
C ASN A 334 -8.95 -2.91 -5.53
N PRO A 335 -10.11 -2.71 -6.18
CA PRO A 335 -10.99 -1.57 -5.87
C PRO A 335 -11.38 -1.39 -4.41
N GLY A 336 -11.32 -2.45 -3.61
CA GLY A 336 -11.60 -2.42 -2.17
C GLY A 336 -10.36 -2.21 -1.28
N ARG A 337 -9.15 -2.30 -1.83
CA ARG A 337 -7.89 -2.31 -1.06
C ARG A 337 -6.72 -1.74 -1.87
N GLY A 338 -5.71 -1.22 -1.16
CA GLY A 338 -4.45 -0.79 -1.76
C GLY A 338 -4.55 0.50 -2.57
N SER A 339 -3.61 0.69 -3.49
CA SER A 339 -3.50 1.91 -4.30
C SER A 339 -4.70 2.13 -5.21
N ALA A 340 -5.32 1.08 -5.74
CA ALA A 340 -6.54 1.21 -6.56
C ALA A 340 -7.69 1.86 -5.79
N ARG A 341 -7.91 1.46 -4.53
CA ARG A 341 -8.92 2.09 -3.66
C ARG A 341 -8.59 3.54 -3.34
N TYR A 342 -7.34 3.80 -2.97
CA TYR A 342 -6.91 5.16 -2.62
C TYR A 342 -6.97 6.09 -3.82
N GLY A 343 -6.42 5.67 -4.96
CA GLY A 343 -6.41 6.47 -6.19
C GLY A 343 -7.82 6.78 -6.70
N ARG A 344 -8.74 5.78 -6.71
CA ARG A 344 -10.12 6.00 -7.14
C ARG A 344 -10.84 7.03 -6.28
N ARG A 345 -10.72 6.91 -4.96
CA ARG A 345 -11.34 7.87 -4.03
C ARG A 345 -10.73 9.25 -4.19
N ALA A 346 -9.40 9.34 -4.28
CA ALA A 346 -8.68 10.59 -4.41
C ALA A 346 -9.03 11.31 -5.72
N LEU A 347 -9.03 10.60 -6.85
CA LEU A 347 -9.36 11.19 -8.15
C LEU A 347 -10.76 11.79 -8.18
N ILE A 348 -11.76 11.04 -7.69
CA ILE A 348 -13.16 11.53 -7.57
C ILE A 348 -13.21 12.78 -6.69
N ASP A 349 -12.56 12.75 -5.52
CA ASP A 349 -12.56 13.85 -4.55
C ASP A 349 -11.89 15.12 -5.11
N TYR A 350 -10.77 14.97 -5.84
CA TYR A 350 -10.05 16.13 -6.39
C TYR A 350 -10.73 16.76 -7.59
N LEU A 351 -11.32 15.97 -8.48
CA LEU A 351 -12.13 16.47 -9.57
C LEU A 351 -13.32 17.30 -9.05
N GLU A 352 -13.98 16.82 -8.01
CA GLU A 352 -15.09 17.52 -7.34
C GLU A 352 -14.61 18.75 -6.57
N LYS A 353 -13.53 18.64 -5.78
CA LYS A 353 -13.01 19.76 -4.98
C LYS A 353 -12.50 20.91 -5.84
N ALA A 354 -11.81 20.62 -6.93
CA ALA A 354 -11.30 21.63 -7.85
C ALA A 354 -12.34 22.10 -8.88
N GLU A 355 -13.56 21.55 -8.83
CA GLU A 355 -14.67 21.90 -9.72
C GLU A 355 -14.38 21.64 -11.21
N LEU A 356 -13.63 20.60 -11.50
CA LEU A 356 -13.24 20.18 -12.84
C LEU A 356 -14.35 19.32 -13.48
N TRP A 357 -15.55 19.89 -13.61
CA TRP A 357 -16.76 19.14 -13.96
C TRP A 357 -16.72 18.51 -15.35
N GLN A 358 -16.20 19.24 -16.33
CA GLN A 358 -16.05 18.71 -17.70
C GLN A 358 -15.03 17.54 -17.71
N GLU A 359 -13.86 17.73 -17.07
CA GLU A 359 -12.84 16.70 -16.95
C GLU A 359 -13.34 15.48 -16.15
N ALA A 360 -14.23 15.72 -15.16
CA ALA A 360 -14.87 14.64 -14.43
C ALA A 360 -15.73 13.74 -15.33
N LEU A 361 -16.54 14.33 -16.22
CA LEU A 361 -17.35 13.58 -17.19
C LEU A 361 -16.49 12.83 -18.22
N GLU A 362 -15.38 13.39 -18.64
CA GLU A 362 -14.40 12.71 -19.50
C GLU A 362 -13.72 11.54 -18.76
N THR A 363 -13.32 11.77 -17.51
CA THR A 363 -12.61 10.78 -16.70
C THR A 363 -13.48 9.58 -16.32
N VAL A 364 -14.77 9.76 -16.03
CA VAL A 364 -15.69 8.63 -15.71
C VAL A 364 -15.94 7.71 -16.90
N ASN A 365 -15.65 8.15 -18.11
CA ASN A 365 -15.74 7.37 -19.35
C ASN A 365 -14.36 6.83 -19.80
N SER A 366 -13.34 6.96 -18.98
CA SER A 366 -11.97 6.54 -19.28
C SER A 366 -11.56 5.32 -18.44
N PRO A 367 -10.44 4.63 -18.78
CA PRO A 367 -9.89 3.54 -17.96
C PRO A 367 -9.54 3.93 -16.51
N TRP A 368 -9.40 5.22 -16.22
CA TRP A 368 -9.07 5.70 -14.87
C TRP A 368 -10.22 5.50 -13.86
N LEU A 369 -11.47 5.67 -14.30
CA LEU A 369 -12.66 5.44 -13.48
C LEU A 369 -13.59 4.40 -14.10
N GLU A 370 -13.06 3.21 -14.38
CA GLU A 370 -13.84 2.09 -14.92
C GLU A 370 -15.09 1.79 -14.08
N VAL A 371 -16.12 1.24 -14.73
CA VAL A 371 -17.32 0.73 -14.07
C VAL A 371 -16.97 -0.49 -13.22
N LEU A 372 -17.38 -0.49 -11.97
CA LEU A 372 -17.19 -1.63 -11.08
C LEU A 372 -18.41 -2.57 -11.13
N SER A 373 -18.16 -3.87 -11.00
CA SER A 373 -19.21 -4.90 -11.08
C SER A 373 -20.24 -4.80 -9.96
N LYS A 374 -19.83 -4.31 -8.77
CA LYS A 374 -20.74 -4.12 -7.63
C LYS A 374 -21.22 -2.67 -7.59
N PRO A 375 -22.52 -2.43 -7.68
CA PRO A 375 -23.07 -1.07 -7.66
C PRO A 375 -22.65 -0.25 -6.43
N GLU A 376 -22.54 -0.88 -5.26
CA GLU A 376 -22.13 -0.22 -4.01
C GLU A 376 -20.67 0.27 -4.03
N ASP A 377 -19.82 -0.36 -4.83
CA ASP A 377 -18.44 0.06 -5.01
C ASP A 377 -18.32 1.15 -6.08
N ASP A 378 -19.25 1.19 -7.05
CA ASP A 378 -19.31 2.16 -8.14
C ASP A 378 -20.12 3.43 -7.81
N LEU A 379 -20.87 3.45 -6.72
CA LEU A 379 -21.77 4.53 -6.35
C LEU A 379 -21.12 5.92 -6.35
N SER A 380 -19.85 6.02 -5.92
CA SER A 380 -19.15 7.30 -5.90
C SER A 380 -18.89 7.86 -7.31
N ARG A 381 -18.66 7.00 -8.30
CA ARG A 381 -18.52 7.40 -9.71
C ARG A 381 -19.87 7.84 -10.28
N LEU A 382 -20.94 7.08 -10.01
CA LEU A 382 -22.31 7.42 -10.42
C LEU A 382 -22.73 8.76 -9.83
N ARG A 383 -22.43 8.99 -8.56
CA ARG A 383 -22.67 10.28 -7.90
C ARG A 383 -21.90 11.42 -8.56
N LEU A 384 -20.61 11.23 -8.88
CA LEU A 384 -19.79 12.26 -9.52
C LEU A 384 -20.38 12.68 -10.87
N ILE A 385 -20.90 11.72 -11.67
CA ILE A 385 -21.59 12.03 -12.93
C ILE A 385 -22.77 12.99 -12.69
N GLY A 386 -23.65 12.66 -11.76
CA GLY A 386 -24.82 13.51 -11.48
C GLY A 386 -24.44 14.87 -10.92
N VAL A 387 -23.46 14.95 -10.02
CA VAL A 387 -22.97 16.22 -9.47
C VAL A 387 -22.32 17.09 -10.56
N ALA A 388 -21.51 16.51 -11.45
CA ALA A 388 -20.90 17.24 -12.56
C ALA A 388 -21.95 17.80 -13.52
N GLN A 389 -22.94 16.99 -13.89
CA GLN A 389 -24.05 17.40 -14.76
C GLN A 389 -24.86 18.54 -14.13
N ALA A 390 -25.12 18.46 -12.81
CA ALA A 390 -25.81 19.50 -12.07
C ALA A 390 -25.03 20.83 -12.16
N ASN A 391 -23.72 20.81 -11.93
CA ASN A 391 -22.90 22.03 -11.93
C ASN A 391 -22.64 22.58 -13.33
N LEU A 392 -22.78 21.76 -14.39
CA LEU A 392 -22.73 22.19 -15.78
C LEU A 392 -24.11 22.64 -16.34
N GLY A 393 -25.17 22.65 -15.53
CA GLY A 393 -26.50 23.05 -15.98
C GLY A 393 -27.22 22.01 -16.84
N GLN A 394 -26.72 20.77 -16.91
CA GLN A 394 -27.21 19.70 -17.81
C GLN A 394 -28.37 18.93 -17.16
N GLN A 395 -29.55 19.57 -17.11
CA GLN A 395 -30.73 19.07 -16.38
C GLN A 395 -31.22 17.70 -16.88
N VAL A 396 -31.26 17.49 -18.19
CA VAL A 396 -31.73 16.23 -18.82
C VAL A 396 -30.78 15.09 -18.43
N GLU A 397 -29.49 15.30 -18.51
CA GLU A 397 -28.50 14.29 -18.18
C GLU A 397 -28.47 13.99 -16.67
N LEU A 398 -28.69 14.98 -15.83
CA LEU A 398 -28.87 14.78 -14.39
C LEU A 398 -30.07 13.86 -14.08
N ARG A 399 -31.20 14.02 -14.79
CA ARG A 399 -32.36 13.11 -14.65
C ARG A 399 -31.97 11.66 -15.02
N LYS A 400 -31.27 11.47 -16.14
CA LYS A 400 -30.79 10.15 -16.56
C LYS A 400 -29.84 9.54 -15.53
N ALA A 401 -28.96 10.35 -14.92
CA ALA A 401 -28.07 9.87 -13.88
C ALA A 401 -28.83 9.38 -12.62
N ILE A 402 -29.90 10.09 -12.23
CA ILE A 402 -30.78 9.66 -11.12
C ILE A 402 -31.50 8.35 -11.49
N GLU A 403 -32.10 8.29 -12.67
CA GLU A 403 -32.78 7.10 -13.20
C GLU A 403 -31.85 5.88 -13.31
N GLY A 404 -30.55 6.08 -13.56
CA GLY A 404 -29.56 5.00 -13.58
C GLY A 404 -29.20 4.47 -12.18
N ILE A 405 -29.43 5.26 -11.11
CA ILE A 405 -29.10 4.87 -9.73
C ILE A 405 -30.30 4.21 -9.02
N GLU A 406 -31.52 4.67 -9.28
CA GLU A 406 -32.75 4.22 -8.60
C GLU A 406 -33.01 2.70 -8.69
N PRO A 407 -32.78 2.02 -9.82
CA PRO A 407 -32.96 0.56 -9.91
C PRO A 407 -32.08 -0.22 -8.94
N HIS A 408 -30.83 0.24 -8.70
CA HIS A 408 -29.96 -0.38 -7.72
C HIS A 408 -30.49 -0.23 -6.28
N LEU A 409 -31.01 0.95 -5.94
CA LEU A 409 -31.67 1.19 -4.64
C LEU A 409 -32.90 0.30 -4.46
N THR A 410 -33.73 0.20 -5.48
CA THR A 410 -34.92 -0.66 -5.49
C THR A 410 -34.54 -2.13 -5.28
N LYS A 411 -33.50 -2.59 -6.01
CA LYS A 411 -32.99 -3.95 -5.86
C LYS A 411 -32.48 -4.23 -4.44
N PHE A 412 -31.69 -3.36 -3.85
CA PHE A 412 -31.22 -3.53 -2.47
C PHE A 412 -32.38 -3.61 -1.46
N LYS A 413 -33.48 -2.88 -1.67
CA LYS A 413 -34.66 -2.96 -0.81
C LYS A 413 -35.41 -4.29 -0.97
N VAL A 414 -35.52 -4.78 -2.20
CA VAL A 414 -36.11 -6.10 -2.50
C VAL A 414 -35.24 -7.22 -1.88
N ASP A 415 -33.93 -7.20 -2.13
CA ASP A 415 -32.99 -8.18 -1.61
C ASP A 415 -32.99 -8.20 -0.06
N GLN A 416 -33.19 -7.04 0.60
CA GLN A 416 -33.31 -6.92 2.06
C GLN A 416 -34.55 -7.65 2.60
N GLU A 417 -35.72 -7.43 2.00
CA GLU A 417 -36.95 -8.08 2.46
C GLU A 417 -36.94 -9.60 2.18
N GLU A 418 -36.36 -10.01 1.05
CA GLU A 418 -36.16 -11.42 0.74
C GLU A 418 -35.22 -12.13 1.71
N ALA A 419 -34.06 -11.49 2.01
CA ALA A 419 -33.12 -12.02 3.01
C ALA A 419 -33.72 -12.15 4.39
N LYS A 420 -34.53 -11.17 4.80
CA LYS A 420 -35.24 -11.18 6.07
C LYS A 420 -36.24 -12.32 6.13
N LYS A 421 -37.05 -12.53 5.07
CA LYS A 421 -37.99 -13.64 4.94
C LYS A 421 -37.28 -14.98 5.03
N THR A 422 -36.20 -15.17 4.23
CA THR A 422 -35.39 -16.39 4.22
C THR A 422 -34.77 -16.69 5.58
N ALA A 423 -34.25 -15.67 6.28
CA ALA A 423 -33.66 -15.82 7.62
C ALA A 423 -34.71 -16.24 8.66
N LYS A 424 -35.93 -15.70 8.56
CA LYS A 424 -37.07 -16.09 9.40
C LYS A 424 -37.45 -17.55 9.19
N GLU A 425 -37.73 -17.94 7.93
CA GLU A 425 -38.14 -19.31 7.57
C GLU A 425 -37.08 -20.35 7.98
N LYS A 426 -35.79 -20.02 7.81
CA LYS A 426 -34.68 -20.87 8.25
C LYS A 426 -34.66 -21.03 9.75
N ALA A 427 -34.78 -19.96 10.51
CA ALA A 427 -34.77 -20.00 11.98
C ALA A 427 -35.99 -20.74 12.55
N GLU A 428 -37.16 -20.62 11.92
CA GLU A 428 -38.36 -21.37 12.27
C GLU A 428 -38.23 -22.87 11.97
N LYS A 429 -37.69 -23.23 10.82
CA LYS A 429 -37.35 -24.64 10.48
C LYS A 429 -36.36 -25.25 11.46
N GLU A 430 -35.39 -24.49 11.95
CA GLU A 430 -34.41 -24.88 12.98
C GLU A 430 -35.05 -24.88 14.40
N LYS A 431 -36.35 -24.62 14.54
CA LYS A 431 -37.10 -24.56 15.81
C LYS A 431 -36.50 -23.63 16.86
N LYS A 432 -35.90 -22.52 16.41
CA LYS A 432 -35.34 -21.49 17.28
C LYS A 432 -36.42 -20.76 18.08
N LYS A 433 -36.03 -20.25 19.25
CA LYS A 433 -36.94 -19.46 20.08
C LYS A 433 -37.28 -18.12 19.37
N GLU A 434 -38.46 -17.56 19.62
CA GLU A 434 -38.92 -16.32 18.98
C GLU A 434 -37.92 -15.17 19.03
N LYS A 435 -37.20 -15.03 20.16
CA LYS A 435 -36.13 -14.02 20.31
C LYS A 435 -34.95 -14.26 19.31
N GLU A 436 -34.63 -15.51 19.04
CA GLU A 436 -33.55 -15.87 18.10
C GLU A 436 -33.99 -15.72 16.65
N VAL A 437 -35.29 -16.00 16.36
CA VAL A 437 -35.88 -15.70 15.04
C VAL A 437 -35.81 -14.20 14.75
N LYS A 438 -36.30 -13.36 15.68
CA LYS A 438 -36.23 -11.89 15.54
C LYS A 438 -34.80 -11.37 15.40
N ALA A 439 -33.83 -12.00 16.09
CA ALA A 439 -32.42 -11.64 15.96
C ALA A 439 -31.84 -12.00 14.56
N ALA A 440 -32.26 -13.14 14.01
CA ALA A 440 -31.86 -13.56 12.66
C ALA A 440 -32.44 -12.62 11.57
N GLU A 441 -33.74 -12.28 11.69
CA GLU A 441 -34.42 -11.29 10.81
C GLU A 441 -33.70 -9.94 10.86
N LYS A 442 -33.39 -9.43 12.06
CA LYS A 442 -32.70 -8.18 12.25
C LYS A 442 -31.30 -8.21 11.64
N LYS A 443 -30.56 -9.28 11.84
CA LYS A 443 -29.20 -9.43 11.25
C LYS A 443 -29.26 -9.42 9.73
N ALA A 444 -30.23 -10.10 9.12
CA ALA A 444 -30.44 -10.10 7.67
C ALA A 444 -30.81 -8.70 7.14
N HIS A 445 -31.73 -8.01 7.83
CA HIS A 445 -32.11 -6.64 7.52
C HIS A 445 -30.88 -5.69 7.59
N ASP A 446 -30.11 -5.73 8.67
CA ASP A 446 -28.99 -4.81 8.91
C ASP A 446 -27.86 -4.99 7.90
N GLN A 447 -27.75 -6.16 7.28
CA GLN A 447 -26.75 -6.46 6.23
C GLN A 447 -26.88 -5.50 5.03
N PHE A 448 -28.09 -5.15 4.62
CA PHE A 448 -28.36 -4.30 3.46
C PHE A 448 -28.51 -2.81 3.83
N GLN A 449 -28.89 -2.51 5.08
CA GLN A 449 -29.26 -1.18 5.52
C GLN A 449 -28.19 -0.12 5.23
N LYS A 450 -26.92 -0.47 5.37
CA LYS A 450 -25.80 0.44 5.07
C LYS A 450 -25.76 0.87 3.60
N ASN A 451 -25.98 -0.07 2.69
CA ASN A 451 -25.97 0.22 1.26
C ASN A 451 -27.23 0.99 0.85
N ILE A 452 -28.40 0.57 1.29
CA ILE A 452 -29.66 1.29 1.07
C ILE A 452 -29.51 2.77 1.47
N LYS A 453 -29.01 3.04 2.67
CA LYS A 453 -28.83 4.42 3.16
C LYS A 453 -27.83 5.22 2.30
N LYS A 454 -26.77 4.59 1.80
CA LYS A 454 -25.83 5.27 0.89
C LYS A 454 -26.49 5.67 -0.42
N PHE A 455 -27.23 4.75 -1.05
CA PHE A 455 -27.92 5.01 -2.31
C PHE A 455 -29.04 6.06 -2.14
N GLU A 456 -29.84 5.96 -1.08
CA GLU A 456 -30.86 6.99 -0.74
C GLU A 456 -30.22 8.37 -0.59
N ASN A 457 -29.08 8.46 0.10
CA ASN A 457 -28.38 9.73 0.26
C ASN A 457 -27.98 10.34 -1.08
N VAL A 458 -27.44 9.54 -1.99
CA VAL A 458 -27.04 10.02 -3.33
C VAL A 458 -28.24 10.44 -4.15
N VAL A 459 -29.30 9.63 -4.21
CA VAL A 459 -30.53 9.96 -4.96
C VAL A 459 -31.16 11.27 -4.44
N VAL A 460 -31.24 11.44 -3.12
CA VAL A 460 -31.79 12.67 -2.53
C VAL A 460 -30.89 13.87 -2.79
N GLU A 461 -29.56 13.71 -2.74
CA GLU A 461 -28.61 14.79 -3.08
C GLU A 461 -28.83 15.24 -4.54
N LEU A 462 -28.86 14.32 -5.50
CA LEU A 462 -29.03 14.66 -6.92
C LEU A 462 -30.41 15.26 -7.21
N LYS A 463 -31.48 14.76 -6.57
CA LYS A 463 -32.81 15.37 -6.65
C LYS A 463 -32.84 16.77 -6.05
N GLY A 464 -32.05 17.03 -5.00
CA GLY A 464 -31.88 18.37 -4.44
C GLY A 464 -31.26 19.35 -5.43
N TYR A 465 -30.23 18.95 -6.16
CA TYR A 465 -29.65 19.77 -7.24
C TYR A 465 -30.65 20.00 -8.37
N LEU A 466 -31.41 18.97 -8.74
CA LEU A 466 -32.43 19.08 -9.77
C LEU A 466 -33.55 20.07 -9.34
N ALA A 467 -33.96 20.04 -8.09
CA ALA A 467 -34.94 21.00 -7.53
C ALA A 467 -34.39 22.44 -7.56
N ALA A 468 -33.10 22.64 -7.19
CA ALA A 468 -32.45 23.95 -7.28
C ALA A 468 -32.43 24.49 -8.70
N MET A 469 -32.11 23.64 -9.69
CA MET A 469 -32.11 24.03 -11.12
C MET A 469 -33.51 24.41 -11.64
N ASN A 470 -34.59 23.86 -11.03
CA ASN A 470 -36.00 24.21 -11.32
C ASN A 470 -36.48 25.42 -10.53
N GLY A 471 -35.65 26.05 -9.69
CA GLY A 471 -36.07 27.17 -8.83
C GLY A 471 -36.85 26.75 -7.56
N ASP A 472 -37.00 25.42 -7.33
CA ASP A 472 -37.61 24.93 -6.09
C ASP A 472 -36.59 24.87 -4.96
N PHE A 473 -36.23 26.02 -4.44
CA PHE A 473 -35.23 26.18 -3.39
C PHE A 473 -35.66 25.59 -2.06
N LYS A 474 -36.97 25.43 -1.81
CA LYS A 474 -37.48 24.78 -0.59
C LYS A 474 -37.09 23.30 -0.57
N THR A 475 -37.48 22.56 -1.61
CA THR A 475 -37.14 21.14 -1.76
C THR A 475 -35.61 20.95 -1.83
N ALA A 476 -34.88 21.82 -2.54
CA ALA A 476 -33.42 21.80 -2.61
C ALA A 476 -32.81 21.93 -1.21
N LYS A 477 -33.24 22.86 -0.40
CA LYS A 477 -32.79 23.07 0.99
C LYS A 477 -33.05 21.84 1.86
N GLU A 478 -34.26 21.27 1.81
CA GLU A 478 -34.62 20.07 2.57
C GLU A 478 -33.70 18.87 2.19
N ALA A 479 -33.40 18.70 0.91
CA ALA A 479 -32.57 17.62 0.40
C ALA A 479 -31.07 17.79 0.72
N LEU A 480 -30.53 19.00 0.53
CA LEU A 480 -29.09 19.27 0.57
C LEU A 480 -28.55 19.66 1.94
N SER A 481 -29.38 20.33 2.81
CA SER A 481 -28.90 20.86 4.10
C SER A 481 -28.60 19.79 5.15
N LYS A 482 -29.32 18.69 5.15
CA LYS A 482 -29.31 17.65 6.20
C LYS A 482 -28.38 16.47 5.90
N ARG A 483 -27.67 16.48 4.77
CA ARG A 483 -26.92 15.30 4.34
C ARG A 483 -25.42 15.54 4.33
N PRO A 484 -24.60 14.56 4.78
CA PRO A 484 -23.16 14.62 4.63
C PRO A 484 -22.85 14.48 3.14
N SER A 485 -22.61 15.58 2.49
CA SER A 485 -22.07 15.64 1.12
C SER A 485 -20.57 15.91 1.20
N GLN A 486 -19.80 15.42 0.22
CA GLN A 486 -18.39 15.77 0.08
C GLN A 486 -18.20 17.21 -0.41
N GLN A 487 -19.24 17.83 -0.97
CA GLN A 487 -19.18 19.23 -1.34
C GLN A 487 -19.07 20.13 -0.12
N SER A 488 -18.37 21.26 -0.31
CA SER A 488 -18.30 22.31 0.69
C SER A 488 -19.70 22.73 1.16
N PRO A 489 -19.95 22.82 2.47
CA PRO A 489 -21.21 23.36 2.99
C PRO A 489 -21.59 24.72 2.38
N VAL A 490 -20.59 25.57 2.13
CA VAL A 490 -20.74 26.88 1.46
C VAL A 490 -21.40 26.72 0.09
N LEU A 491 -20.89 25.82 -0.76
CA LEU A 491 -21.41 25.62 -2.12
C LEU A 491 -22.83 25.06 -2.12
N ARG A 492 -23.16 24.21 -1.14
CA ARG A 492 -24.54 23.69 -0.99
C ARG A 492 -25.53 24.80 -0.67
N HIS A 493 -25.18 25.70 0.27
CA HIS A 493 -26.04 26.83 0.60
C HIS A 493 -26.19 27.80 -0.59
N LEU A 494 -25.14 28.02 -1.37
CA LEU A 494 -25.24 28.79 -2.61
C LEU A 494 -26.15 28.13 -3.64
N ALA A 495 -26.09 26.79 -3.78
CA ALA A 495 -26.89 26.05 -4.77
C ALA A 495 -28.40 26.21 -4.60
N TYR A 496 -28.89 26.42 -3.37
CA TYR A 496 -30.32 26.67 -3.11
C TYR A 496 -30.59 28.12 -2.67
N GLY A 497 -29.71 29.06 -2.98
CA GLY A 497 -29.96 30.51 -2.84
C GLY A 497 -29.88 31.05 -1.40
N ASP A 498 -29.33 30.27 -0.44
CA ASP A 498 -29.15 30.71 0.96
C ASP A 498 -27.81 31.48 1.09
N HIS A 499 -27.75 32.66 0.52
CA HIS A 499 -26.55 33.50 0.49
C HIS A 499 -26.08 33.94 1.89
N GLU A 500 -27.01 34.16 2.83
CA GLU A 500 -26.64 34.57 4.19
C GLU A 500 -25.89 33.47 4.92
N LYS A 501 -26.40 32.23 4.86
CA LYS A 501 -25.75 31.08 5.50
C LYS A 501 -24.44 30.72 4.80
N ALA A 502 -24.38 30.85 3.48
CA ALA A 502 -23.13 30.70 2.73
C ALA A 502 -22.07 31.72 3.19
N ALA A 503 -22.46 32.99 3.37
CA ALA A 503 -21.55 34.04 3.87
C ALA A 503 -21.08 33.76 5.31
N GLU A 504 -22.00 33.37 6.22
CA GLU A 504 -21.67 33.01 7.60
C GLU A 504 -20.62 31.85 7.64
N LEU A 505 -20.87 30.78 6.88
CA LEU A 505 -20.00 29.63 6.81
C LEU A 505 -18.64 29.98 6.17
N SER A 506 -18.63 30.87 5.16
CA SER A 506 -17.41 31.35 4.51
C SER A 506 -16.54 32.13 5.49
N LYS A 507 -17.14 33.05 6.24
CA LYS A 507 -16.46 33.83 7.27
C LYS A 507 -15.87 32.89 8.34
N ALA A 508 -16.66 31.95 8.83
CA ALA A 508 -16.20 30.96 9.79
C ALA A 508 -15.02 30.09 9.26
N GLN A 509 -14.95 29.82 7.97
CA GLN A 509 -13.80 29.12 7.36
C GLN A 509 -12.55 30.00 7.31
N ILE A 510 -12.71 31.26 6.95
CA ILE A 510 -11.61 32.25 6.93
C ILE A 510 -11.06 32.43 8.37
N ASP A 511 -11.93 32.63 9.35
CA ASP A 511 -11.56 32.87 10.76
C ASP A 511 -10.82 31.67 11.38
N LYS A 512 -11.10 30.45 10.95
CA LYS A 512 -10.38 29.23 11.38
C LYS A 512 -8.92 29.20 10.99
N LYS A 513 -8.49 30.12 10.10
CA LYS A 513 -7.12 30.12 9.53
C LYS A 513 -6.70 28.74 9.03
N ASP A 514 -7.63 28.08 8.33
CA ASP A 514 -7.34 26.81 7.69
C ASP A 514 -6.47 27.08 6.46
N LYS A 515 -5.30 26.45 6.44
CA LYS A 515 -4.31 26.63 5.36
C LYS A 515 -4.62 25.81 4.11
N GLN A 516 -5.82 25.21 4.02
CA GLN A 516 -6.25 24.49 2.83
C GLN A 516 -6.72 25.48 1.77
N THR A 517 -5.91 25.68 0.75
CA THR A 517 -6.07 26.76 -0.23
C THR A 517 -7.37 26.67 -1.03
N ILE A 518 -7.82 25.45 -1.41
CA ILE A 518 -9.09 25.25 -2.13
C ILE A 518 -10.29 25.66 -1.27
N VAL A 519 -10.28 25.28 0.02
CA VAL A 519 -11.35 25.66 0.95
C VAL A 519 -11.40 27.17 1.13
N LEU A 520 -10.24 27.77 1.29
CA LEU A 520 -10.11 29.22 1.46
C LEU A 520 -10.54 29.98 0.20
N ALA A 521 -10.13 29.53 -1.00
CA ALA A 521 -10.54 30.12 -2.27
C ALA A 521 -12.06 30.12 -2.46
N LYS A 522 -12.73 29.01 -2.14
CA LYS A 522 -14.20 28.89 -2.18
C LYS A 522 -14.89 29.83 -1.20
N ALA A 523 -14.36 29.93 0.02
CA ALA A 523 -14.91 30.81 1.04
C ALA A 523 -14.77 32.29 0.65
N ILE A 524 -13.60 32.70 0.13
CA ILE A 524 -13.36 34.06 -0.37
C ILE A 524 -14.35 34.44 -1.47
N HIS A 525 -14.45 33.57 -2.50
CA HIS A 525 -15.34 33.80 -3.63
C HIS A 525 -16.82 33.93 -3.17
N ALA A 526 -17.28 33.02 -2.33
CA ALA A 526 -18.66 33.03 -1.85
C ALA A 526 -18.96 34.27 -0.98
N LEU A 527 -18.06 34.63 -0.07
CA LEU A 527 -18.25 35.81 0.78
C LEU A 527 -18.20 37.11 -0.03
N TYR A 528 -17.29 37.23 -0.99
CA TYR A 528 -17.22 38.37 -1.88
C TYR A 528 -18.52 38.63 -2.63
N HIS A 529 -19.16 37.58 -3.17
CA HIS A 529 -20.41 37.71 -3.92
C HIS A 529 -21.65 37.85 -3.02
N ALA A 530 -21.64 37.25 -1.82
CA ALA A 530 -22.77 37.32 -0.91
C ALA A 530 -22.81 38.60 -0.05
N LYS A 531 -21.65 39.07 0.42
CA LYS A 531 -21.51 40.27 1.30
C LYS A 531 -20.21 40.99 0.99
N LYS A 532 -20.18 41.73 -0.11
CA LYS A 532 -18.97 42.47 -0.57
C LYS A 532 -18.43 43.46 0.46
N ASP A 533 -19.29 44.03 1.30
CA ASP A 533 -18.90 45.01 2.33
C ASP A 533 -18.21 44.34 3.55
N ASP A 534 -18.27 43.01 3.70
CA ASP A 534 -17.56 42.34 4.78
C ASP A 534 -16.08 42.20 4.46
N ALA A 535 -15.22 42.88 5.23
CA ALA A 535 -13.78 42.90 5.02
C ALA A 535 -13.11 41.52 5.18
N ALA A 536 -13.79 40.51 5.70
CA ALA A 536 -13.18 39.20 5.97
C ALA A 536 -12.67 38.50 4.71
N TRP A 537 -13.31 38.68 3.53
CA TRP A 537 -12.81 38.12 2.28
C TRP A 537 -11.43 38.68 1.87
N LYS A 538 -11.15 39.98 2.19
CA LYS A 538 -9.84 40.59 1.96
C LYS A 538 -8.77 39.94 2.83
N VAL A 539 -9.07 39.74 4.11
CA VAL A 539 -8.19 38.99 5.05
C VAL A 539 -7.92 37.60 4.57
N GLY A 540 -9.00 36.90 4.15
CA GLY A 540 -8.90 35.55 3.59
C GLY A 540 -8.02 35.51 2.34
N PHE A 541 -8.09 36.52 1.45
CA PHE A 541 -7.27 36.58 0.26
C PHE A 541 -5.78 36.77 0.59
N GLU A 542 -5.44 37.64 1.56
CA GLU A 542 -4.08 37.80 2.05
C GLU A 542 -3.52 36.49 2.64
N ASP A 543 -4.33 35.75 3.38
CA ASP A 543 -3.94 34.45 3.91
C ASP A 543 -3.78 33.43 2.78
N LEU A 544 -4.66 33.42 1.77
CA LEU A 544 -4.52 32.57 0.60
C LEU A 544 -3.20 32.85 -0.15
N ARG A 545 -2.81 34.10 -0.31
CA ARG A 545 -1.52 34.49 -0.93
C ARG A 545 -0.32 33.91 -0.17
N LYS A 546 -0.37 33.94 1.18
CA LYS A 546 0.71 33.42 2.05
C LYS A 546 0.84 31.89 2.00
N PHE A 547 -0.29 31.18 1.88
CA PHE A 547 -0.32 29.72 1.92
C PHE A 547 -0.34 29.09 0.54
N GLY A 548 -0.67 29.84 -0.49
CA GLY A 548 -0.94 29.39 -1.85
C GLY A 548 0.21 29.62 -2.83
N SER A 549 1.47 29.54 -2.38
CA SER A 549 2.65 29.68 -3.26
C SER A 549 2.66 28.71 -4.45
N GLU A 550 2.00 27.56 -4.31
CA GLU A 550 2.00 26.44 -5.25
C GLU A 550 0.64 26.22 -5.94
N VAL A 551 -0.35 27.11 -5.75
CA VAL A 551 -1.69 26.90 -6.33
C VAL A 551 -1.65 26.93 -7.86
N ASP A 552 -2.44 26.08 -8.49
CA ASP A 552 -2.65 26.08 -9.94
C ASP A 552 -3.65 27.16 -10.31
N LEU A 553 -3.16 28.37 -10.62
CA LEU A 553 -3.98 29.56 -10.90
C LEU A 553 -5.02 29.36 -12.01
N GLU A 554 -4.74 28.46 -12.97
CA GLU A 554 -5.63 28.14 -14.08
C GLU A 554 -6.79 27.22 -13.71
N SER A 555 -6.73 26.56 -12.54
CA SER A 555 -7.82 25.70 -12.07
C SER A 555 -9.07 26.54 -11.78
N PRO A 556 -10.29 26.10 -12.12
CA PRO A 556 -11.51 26.91 -12.01
C PRO A 556 -11.71 27.52 -10.62
N VAL A 557 -11.37 26.78 -9.56
CA VAL A 557 -11.49 27.24 -8.18
C VAL A 557 -10.59 28.44 -7.84
N PHE A 558 -9.46 28.61 -8.52
CA PHE A 558 -8.55 29.74 -8.34
C PHE A 558 -8.70 30.79 -9.45
N ALA A 559 -8.94 30.39 -10.70
CA ALA A 559 -9.11 31.29 -11.84
C ALA A 559 -10.24 32.32 -11.59
N ARG A 560 -11.35 31.93 -10.96
CA ARG A 560 -12.44 32.84 -10.60
C ARG A 560 -12.07 33.91 -9.58
N LEU A 561 -10.92 33.82 -8.91
CA LEU A 561 -10.43 34.85 -8.00
C LEU A 561 -9.65 35.98 -8.73
N ALA A 562 -9.35 35.82 -10.02
CA ALA A 562 -8.60 36.82 -10.79
C ALA A 562 -9.24 38.25 -10.78
N PRO A 563 -10.59 38.42 -10.93
CA PRO A 563 -11.23 39.73 -10.80
C PRO A 563 -11.07 40.32 -9.40
N ILE A 564 -11.14 39.50 -8.36
CA ILE A 564 -10.98 39.90 -6.95
C ILE A 564 -9.53 40.34 -6.69
N ALA A 565 -8.55 39.58 -7.20
CA ALA A 565 -7.13 39.94 -7.12
C ALA A 565 -6.87 41.29 -7.79
N LYS A 566 -7.43 41.50 -8.98
CA LYS A 566 -7.31 42.80 -9.71
C LYS A 566 -7.94 43.96 -8.94
N GLU A 567 -9.11 43.76 -8.31
CA GLU A 567 -9.77 44.79 -7.46
C GLU A 567 -8.89 45.17 -6.27
N LEU A 568 -8.16 44.21 -5.71
CA LEU A 568 -7.20 44.42 -4.61
C LEU A 568 -5.86 45.00 -5.07
N GLY A 569 -5.65 45.25 -6.37
CA GLY A 569 -4.41 45.79 -6.93
C GLY A 569 -3.26 44.77 -7.02
N TYR A 570 -3.54 43.44 -6.97
CA TYR A 570 -2.51 42.43 -7.10
C TYR A 570 -2.21 42.13 -8.58
N PRO A 571 -0.99 41.59 -8.86
CA PRO A 571 -0.65 41.10 -10.19
C PRO A 571 -1.48 39.86 -10.55
N ALA A 572 -1.46 39.49 -11.83
CA ALA A 572 -2.13 38.28 -12.30
C ALA A 572 -1.64 37.00 -11.56
N ASP A 573 -0.33 36.93 -11.34
CA ASP A 573 0.24 35.97 -10.40
C ASP A 573 0.33 36.60 -9.00
N TRP A 574 -0.71 36.42 -8.21
CA TRP A 574 -0.83 36.97 -6.87
C TRP A 574 -0.15 36.13 -5.80
N ARG A 575 0.49 35.00 -6.15
CA ARG A 575 1.17 34.09 -5.22
C ARG A 575 2.38 34.73 -4.57
N ILE A 576 2.72 34.29 -3.35
CA ILE A 576 3.91 34.70 -2.63
C ILE A 576 4.77 33.48 -2.40
N ALA A 577 6.06 33.56 -2.72
CA ALA A 577 7.00 32.45 -2.52
C ALA A 577 7.03 31.97 -1.07
N HIS A 578 7.02 30.66 -0.88
CA HIS A 578 7.09 30.03 0.44
C HIS A 578 8.49 30.21 1.05
N LYS A 579 8.54 30.50 2.35
CA LYS A 579 9.79 30.53 3.12
C LYS A 579 9.91 29.25 3.92
N LEU A 580 11.05 28.57 3.79
CA LEU A 580 11.36 27.37 4.59
C LEU A 580 11.40 27.72 6.07
N ALA A 581 10.91 26.83 6.91
CA ALA A 581 10.96 26.97 8.35
C ALA A 581 12.41 26.73 8.87
N GLY A 582 12.82 27.52 9.87
CA GLY A 582 14.19 27.47 10.40
C GLY A 582 14.52 26.24 11.27
N ASP A 583 13.52 25.41 11.59
CA ASP A 583 13.67 24.18 12.37
C ASP A 583 13.92 22.93 11.49
N LEU A 584 14.11 23.11 10.21
CA LEU A 584 14.42 22.02 9.27
C LEU A 584 15.92 21.76 9.22
N LEU A 585 16.31 20.49 9.31
CA LEU A 585 17.67 20.07 9.00
C LEU A 585 17.93 20.09 7.48
N PRO A 586 19.21 20.12 7.03
CA PRO A 586 19.55 20.00 5.61
C PRO A 586 18.86 18.80 4.96
N ARG A 587 18.24 19.00 3.82
CA ARG A 587 17.52 17.99 3.06
C ARG A 587 18.32 17.58 1.83
N PRO A 588 18.35 16.26 1.46
CA PRO A 588 18.98 15.82 0.22
C PRO A 588 18.19 16.37 -1.00
N ASN A 589 18.84 16.35 -2.17
CA ASN A 589 18.11 16.57 -3.41
C ASN A 589 17.12 15.39 -3.64
N LEU A 590 15.85 15.72 -3.90
CA LEU A 590 14.82 14.71 -4.12
C LEU A 590 15.15 13.79 -5.30
N ASP A 591 15.75 14.28 -6.38
CA ASP A 591 16.06 13.50 -7.56
C ASP A 591 17.11 12.41 -7.30
N GLU A 592 17.98 12.59 -6.30
CA GLU A 592 18.96 11.59 -5.88
C GLU A 592 18.31 10.40 -5.16
N LEU A 593 17.14 10.63 -4.55
CA LEU A 593 16.41 9.59 -3.84
C LEU A 593 15.70 8.60 -4.78
N GLY A 594 15.33 9.05 -6.00
CA GLY A 594 14.68 8.21 -7.01
C GLY A 594 13.62 8.98 -7.81
N PRO A 595 12.90 8.31 -8.73
CA PRO A 595 11.84 8.94 -9.54
C PRO A 595 10.58 9.19 -8.71
N LEU A 596 9.85 10.28 -9.02
CA LEU A 596 8.59 10.62 -8.32
C LEU A 596 7.45 9.62 -8.60
N HIS A 597 7.45 9.03 -9.78
CA HIS A 597 6.43 8.05 -10.18
C HIS A 597 7.08 6.68 -10.42
N TRP A 598 6.36 5.64 -10.04
CA TRP A 598 6.73 4.29 -10.44
C TRP A 598 6.55 4.15 -11.96
N THR A 599 7.53 3.55 -12.61
CA THR A 599 7.48 3.21 -14.02
C THR A 599 7.79 1.73 -14.19
N PRO A 600 7.13 1.05 -15.14
CA PRO A 600 7.41 -0.36 -15.41
C PRO A 600 8.88 -0.57 -15.75
N PRO A 601 9.62 -1.44 -15.02
CA PRO A 601 11.02 -1.70 -15.30
C PRO A 601 11.19 -2.49 -16.60
N PRO A 602 12.32 -2.34 -17.30
CA PRO A 602 12.62 -3.15 -18.47
C PRO A 602 12.79 -4.62 -18.07
N ALA A 603 12.23 -5.52 -18.86
CA ALA A 603 12.44 -6.96 -18.69
C ALA A 603 13.84 -7.35 -19.12
N PRO A 604 14.54 -8.24 -18.39
CA PRO A 604 15.80 -8.83 -18.82
C PRO A 604 15.66 -9.56 -20.17
N GLU A 605 16.57 -9.30 -21.09
CA GLU A 605 16.57 -9.96 -22.42
C GLU A 605 17.11 -11.39 -22.31
N PHE A 606 16.56 -12.28 -23.12
CA PHE A 606 17.03 -13.65 -23.23
C PHE A 606 16.84 -14.21 -24.63
N SER A 607 17.54 -15.31 -24.92
CA SER A 607 17.37 -16.15 -26.09
C SER A 607 17.57 -17.60 -25.68
N LEU A 608 16.50 -18.39 -25.70
CA LEU A 608 16.46 -19.76 -25.20
C LEU A 608 15.99 -20.74 -26.30
N PRO A 609 16.42 -22.01 -26.29
CA PRO A 609 15.99 -23.01 -27.24
C PRO A 609 14.58 -23.54 -26.88
N ASP A 610 13.76 -23.76 -27.91
CA ASP A 610 12.49 -24.51 -27.79
C ASP A 610 12.73 -26.04 -27.89
N GLN A 611 11.66 -26.83 -27.86
CA GLN A 611 11.70 -28.30 -27.96
C GLN A 611 12.28 -28.80 -29.31
N HIS A 612 12.39 -27.93 -30.33
CA HIS A 612 12.99 -28.21 -31.62
C HIS A 612 14.42 -27.63 -31.76
N GLN A 613 15.01 -27.17 -30.67
CA GLN A 613 16.31 -26.49 -30.62
C GLN A 613 16.34 -25.14 -31.36
N LYS A 614 15.19 -24.62 -31.79
CA LYS A 614 15.11 -23.29 -32.38
C LYS A 614 15.21 -22.25 -31.27
N LYS A 615 16.04 -21.23 -31.49
CA LYS A 615 16.16 -20.11 -30.56
C LYS A 615 14.93 -19.22 -30.63
N VAL A 616 14.32 -18.95 -29.48
CA VAL A 616 13.24 -17.99 -29.26
C VAL A 616 13.76 -16.88 -28.37
N SER A 617 13.71 -15.65 -28.84
CA SER A 617 14.21 -14.48 -28.13
C SER A 617 13.08 -13.57 -27.66
N LEU A 618 13.23 -12.97 -26.49
CA LEU A 618 12.23 -12.00 -25.99
C LEU A 618 12.05 -10.83 -26.94
N SER A 619 13.10 -10.42 -27.65
CA SER A 619 13.07 -9.35 -28.65
C SER A 619 12.09 -9.60 -29.81
N GLU A 620 11.75 -10.86 -30.11
CA GLU A 620 10.75 -11.22 -31.15
C GLU A 620 9.33 -10.80 -30.79
N TYR A 621 9.06 -10.54 -29.50
CA TYR A 621 7.78 -10.06 -28.98
C TYR A 621 7.70 -8.53 -28.91
N ARG A 622 8.72 -7.79 -29.37
CA ARG A 622 8.65 -6.33 -29.43
C ARG A 622 7.50 -5.89 -30.35
N GLY A 623 6.76 -4.88 -29.92
CA GLY A 623 5.55 -4.42 -30.64
C GLY A 623 4.26 -5.14 -30.23
N LYS A 624 4.35 -6.21 -29.41
CA LYS A 624 3.18 -6.96 -28.89
C LYS A 624 3.33 -7.21 -27.41
N PRO A 625 2.27 -7.09 -26.60
CA PRO A 625 2.30 -7.52 -25.20
C PRO A 625 2.47 -9.04 -25.10
N VAL A 626 3.26 -9.51 -24.15
CA VAL A 626 3.52 -10.93 -23.92
C VAL A 626 3.40 -11.28 -22.44
N ILE A 627 2.85 -12.45 -22.15
CA ILE A 627 2.82 -13.07 -20.83
C ILE A 627 3.93 -14.11 -20.79
N LEU A 628 4.87 -13.95 -19.87
CA LEU A 628 5.90 -14.95 -19.57
C LEU A 628 5.43 -15.81 -18.42
N VAL A 629 5.54 -17.14 -18.57
CA VAL A 629 5.18 -18.13 -17.55
C VAL A 629 6.39 -18.96 -17.21
N PHE A 630 6.94 -18.78 -16.00
CA PHE A 630 8.02 -19.59 -15.46
C PHE A 630 7.43 -20.76 -14.70
N TYR A 631 7.71 -22.00 -15.15
CA TYR A 631 7.20 -23.20 -14.54
C TYR A 631 8.31 -24.24 -14.30
N LEU A 632 8.08 -25.16 -13.35
CA LEU A 632 9.13 -26.00 -12.76
C LEU A 632 9.34 -27.35 -13.49
N GLY A 633 8.84 -27.46 -14.72
CA GLY A 633 9.02 -28.62 -15.58
C GLY A 633 7.86 -29.62 -15.58
N ALA A 634 8.00 -30.67 -16.40
CA ALA A 634 6.98 -31.69 -16.66
C ALA A 634 6.57 -32.51 -15.40
N GLY A 635 7.48 -32.62 -14.41
CA GLY A 635 7.22 -33.32 -13.14
C GLY A 635 6.30 -32.59 -12.18
N CYS A 636 6.10 -31.29 -12.37
CA CYS A 636 5.30 -30.45 -11.48
C CYS A 636 3.81 -30.51 -11.84
N LEU A 637 2.99 -31.14 -11.02
CA LEU A 637 1.55 -31.30 -11.24
C LEU A 637 0.82 -29.94 -11.33
N HIS A 638 1.11 -29.00 -10.43
CA HIS A 638 0.49 -27.67 -10.43
C HIS A 638 0.89 -26.83 -11.66
N CYS A 639 2.12 -27.04 -12.17
CA CYS A 639 2.54 -26.43 -13.43
C CYS A 639 1.70 -26.94 -14.59
N THR A 640 1.46 -28.27 -14.66
CA THR A 640 0.61 -28.87 -15.68
C THR A 640 -0.82 -28.33 -15.62
N GLU A 641 -1.35 -28.12 -14.43
CA GLU A 641 -2.67 -27.49 -14.23
C GLU A 641 -2.70 -26.06 -14.78
N GLN A 642 -1.67 -25.24 -14.47
CA GLN A 642 -1.58 -23.86 -14.99
C GLN A 642 -1.45 -23.82 -16.50
N MET A 643 -0.52 -24.62 -17.07
CA MET A 643 -0.27 -24.69 -18.50
C MET A 643 -1.53 -25.14 -19.27
N THR A 644 -2.24 -26.15 -18.75
CA THR A 644 -3.51 -26.62 -19.30
C THR A 644 -4.58 -25.53 -19.26
N ALA A 645 -4.75 -24.85 -18.11
CA ALA A 645 -5.74 -23.76 -17.99
C ALA A 645 -5.46 -22.60 -18.94
N MET A 646 -4.18 -22.25 -19.17
CA MET A 646 -3.80 -21.23 -20.15
C MET A 646 -3.98 -21.69 -21.58
N ALA A 647 -3.66 -22.94 -21.90
CA ALA A 647 -3.86 -23.51 -23.23
C ALA A 647 -5.35 -23.60 -23.61
N ASP A 648 -6.21 -24.02 -22.69
CA ASP A 648 -7.67 -24.08 -22.88
C ASP A 648 -8.29 -22.69 -23.14
N ARG A 649 -7.66 -21.64 -22.63
CA ARG A 649 -8.10 -20.24 -22.77
C ARG A 649 -7.25 -19.43 -23.76
N TYR A 650 -6.37 -20.09 -24.55
CA TYR A 650 -5.43 -19.39 -25.43
C TYR A 650 -6.11 -18.43 -26.42
N SER A 651 -7.26 -18.82 -26.99
CA SER A 651 -8.03 -17.93 -27.88
C SER A 651 -8.50 -16.63 -27.20
N ASP A 652 -8.71 -16.63 -25.89
CA ASP A 652 -9.11 -15.42 -25.15
C ASP A 652 -7.93 -14.46 -24.96
N PHE A 653 -6.71 -15.00 -24.80
CA PHE A 653 -5.48 -14.21 -24.81
C PHE A 653 -5.24 -13.59 -26.18
N GLU A 654 -5.34 -14.36 -27.27
CA GLU A 654 -5.18 -13.85 -28.64
C GLU A 654 -6.18 -12.75 -28.96
N LYS A 655 -7.48 -12.95 -28.67
CA LYS A 655 -8.52 -11.92 -28.83
C LYS A 655 -8.24 -10.66 -28.01
N SER A 656 -7.46 -10.79 -26.95
CA SER A 656 -7.03 -9.69 -26.10
C SER A 656 -5.72 -9.04 -26.57
N GLY A 657 -5.15 -9.53 -27.68
CA GLY A 657 -3.88 -9.04 -28.23
C GLY A 657 -2.65 -9.43 -27.38
N LEU A 658 -2.75 -10.51 -26.61
CA LEU A 658 -1.72 -11.01 -25.70
C LEU A 658 -1.08 -12.27 -26.27
N SER A 659 0.25 -12.31 -26.34
CA SER A 659 1.01 -13.53 -26.63
C SER A 659 1.38 -14.24 -25.32
N ILE A 660 1.67 -15.53 -25.38
CA ILE A 660 2.19 -16.30 -24.24
C ILE A 660 3.53 -16.92 -24.63
N LEU A 661 4.47 -16.93 -23.72
CA LEU A 661 5.76 -17.65 -23.83
C LEU A 661 6.05 -18.31 -22.47
N ALA A 662 6.17 -19.64 -22.46
CA ALA A 662 6.47 -20.40 -21.27
C ALA A 662 7.97 -20.74 -21.20
N ILE A 663 8.53 -20.66 -19.98
CA ILE A 663 9.95 -20.89 -19.70
C ILE A 663 10.05 -21.99 -18.65
N SER A 664 10.69 -23.11 -19.01
CA SER A 664 10.81 -24.32 -18.18
C SER A 664 12.18 -24.48 -17.58
N THR A 665 12.26 -25.14 -16.43
CA THR A 665 13.50 -25.69 -15.89
C THR A 665 13.93 -26.99 -16.59
N ASP A 666 13.07 -27.59 -17.43
CA ASP A 666 13.40 -28.77 -18.19
C ASP A 666 14.52 -28.54 -19.19
N ASP A 667 15.33 -29.56 -19.44
CA ASP A 667 16.16 -29.61 -20.63
C ASP A 667 15.32 -29.84 -21.89
N ILE A 668 15.97 -29.80 -23.06
CA ILE A 668 15.28 -29.93 -24.35
C ILE A 668 14.58 -31.30 -24.50
N THR A 669 15.13 -32.34 -23.86
CA THR A 669 14.56 -33.69 -23.93
C THR A 669 13.23 -33.75 -23.15
N ASN A 670 13.25 -33.22 -21.94
CA ASN A 670 12.11 -33.21 -21.04
C ASN A 670 11.05 -32.15 -21.41
N LEU A 671 11.41 -31.12 -22.22
CA LEU A 671 10.42 -30.22 -22.80
C LEU A 671 9.35 -30.89 -23.65
N LYS A 672 9.70 -32.03 -24.28
CA LYS A 672 8.72 -32.85 -24.98
C LYS A 672 7.68 -33.45 -24.05
N ASP A 673 8.10 -33.91 -22.89
CA ASP A 673 7.18 -34.48 -21.89
C ASP A 673 6.17 -33.44 -21.39
N SER A 674 6.59 -32.18 -21.26
CA SER A 674 5.68 -31.06 -20.97
C SER A 674 4.61 -30.87 -22.06
N GLN A 675 4.98 -31.03 -23.32
CA GLN A 675 4.08 -30.95 -24.46
C GLN A 675 3.12 -32.16 -24.50
N ASP A 676 3.67 -33.37 -24.32
CA ASP A 676 2.92 -34.63 -24.41
C ASP A 676 1.94 -34.81 -23.22
N ASN A 677 2.19 -34.18 -22.10
CA ASN A 677 1.30 -34.17 -20.93
C ASN A 677 0.02 -33.34 -21.14
N TYR A 678 -0.04 -32.52 -22.20
CA TYR A 678 -1.26 -31.80 -22.55
C TYR A 678 -2.22 -32.70 -23.34
N SER A 679 -3.30 -33.15 -22.73
CA SER A 679 -4.22 -34.18 -23.25
C SER A 679 -5.03 -33.78 -24.48
N LYS A 680 -4.99 -32.54 -24.94
CA LYS A 680 -5.79 -31.98 -26.05
C LYS A 680 -4.99 -31.69 -27.31
N GLY A 681 -3.79 -32.24 -27.42
CA GLY A 681 -2.87 -32.00 -28.54
C GLY A 681 -1.66 -31.16 -28.13
N ASP A 682 -1.12 -30.37 -29.04
CA ASP A 682 0.03 -29.51 -28.75
C ASP A 682 -0.39 -28.27 -27.95
N ILE A 683 0.44 -27.87 -26.98
CA ILE A 683 0.27 -26.60 -26.29
C ILE A 683 0.37 -25.46 -27.32
N PRO A 684 -0.62 -24.56 -27.41
CA PRO A 684 -0.76 -23.62 -28.53
C PRO A 684 0.20 -22.41 -28.48
N PHE A 685 1.17 -22.40 -27.58
CA PHE A 685 2.17 -21.34 -27.43
C PHE A 685 3.58 -21.91 -27.22
N PRO A 686 4.64 -21.16 -27.55
CA PRO A 686 6.03 -21.63 -27.42
C PRO A 686 6.41 -21.93 -25.97
N ILE A 687 7.18 -23.00 -25.80
CA ILE A 687 7.84 -23.40 -24.56
C ILE A 687 9.33 -23.43 -24.78
N VAL A 688 10.13 -22.84 -23.90
CA VAL A 688 11.59 -22.76 -24.01
C VAL A 688 12.29 -23.28 -22.75
N SER A 689 13.51 -23.80 -22.93
CA SER A 689 14.32 -24.39 -21.86
C SER A 689 15.26 -23.37 -21.24
N ASP A 690 15.19 -23.20 -19.93
CA ASP A 690 16.20 -22.57 -19.05
C ASP A 690 16.73 -23.58 -18.03
N ALA A 691 17.21 -24.74 -18.47
CA ALA A 691 17.71 -25.80 -17.60
C ALA A 691 18.80 -25.32 -16.63
N ALA A 692 19.56 -24.30 -17.00
CA ALA A 692 20.56 -23.68 -16.15
C ALA A 692 19.98 -22.67 -15.13
N LYS A 693 18.69 -22.39 -15.19
CA LYS A 693 17.96 -21.44 -14.32
C LYS A 693 18.53 -20.01 -14.31
N ASN A 694 19.25 -19.61 -15.36
CA ASN A 694 19.84 -18.28 -15.44
C ASN A 694 18.78 -17.19 -15.62
N ILE A 695 17.76 -17.46 -16.42
CA ILE A 695 16.66 -16.52 -16.67
C ILE A 695 15.70 -16.51 -15.49
N PHE A 696 15.45 -17.67 -14.85
CA PHE A 696 14.74 -17.73 -13.57
C PHE A 696 15.37 -16.79 -12.53
N LYS A 697 16.70 -16.81 -12.37
CA LYS A 697 17.43 -15.91 -11.44
C LYS A 697 17.32 -14.44 -11.86
N GLN A 698 17.45 -14.12 -13.15
CA GLN A 698 17.34 -12.74 -13.65
C GLN A 698 15.94 -12.14 -13.45
N TYR A 699 14.90 -12.95 -13.57
CA TYR A 699 13.51 -12.55 -13.32
C TYR A 699 13.08 -12.70 -11.86
N THR A 700 14.01 -13.02 -10.96
CA THR A 700 13.74 -13.25 -9.54
C THR A 700 12.71 -14.38 -9.26
N ALA A 701 12.40 -15.21 -10.27
CA ALA A 701 11.59 -16.43 -10.14
C ALA A 701 12.44 -17.58 -9.56
N HIS A 702 13.21 -17.28 -8.52
CA HIS A 702 14.17 -18.19 -7.91
C HIS A 702 14.28 -17.88 -6.42
N ASP A 703 14.41 -18.92 -5.62
CA ASP A 703 14.76 -18.82 -4.20
C ASP A 703 16.26 -18.88 -4.02
N ASP A 704 16.88 -17.75 -3.73
CA ASP A 704 18.33 -17.64 -3.55
C ASP A 704 18.77 -18.28 -2.23
N PHE A 705 17.88 -18.42 -1.25
CA PHE A 705 18.21 -19.00 0.06
C PHE A 705 18.27 -20.55 0.03
N GLU A 706 17.49 -21.16 -0.86
CA GLU A 706 17.41 -22.62 -1.00
C GLU A 706 17.86 -23.12 -2.38
N ASP A 707 18.37 -22.23 -3.25
CA ASP A 707 18.82 -22.48 -4.64
C ASP A 707 17.80 -23.28 -5.47
N GLN A 708 16.51 -22.90 -5.39
CA GLN A 708 15.46 -23.57 -6.11
C GLN A 708 14.61 -22.62 -6.96
N PRO A 709 14.07 -23.07 -8.13
CA PRO A 709 13.19 -22.25 -8.95
C PRO A 709 11.82 -22.07 -8.28
N LEU A 710 11.16 -20.95 -8.63
CA LEU A 710 9.82 -20.60 -8.20
C LEU A 710 8.89 -20.44 -9.41
N HIS A 711 7.60 -20.59 -9.21
CA HIS A 711 6.62 -20.22 -10.22
C HIS A 711 6.63 -18.70 -10.42
N GLY A 712 6.59 -18.27 -11.68
CA GLY A 712 6.54 -16.86 -12.04
C GLY A 712 5.57 -16.62 -13.18
N THR A 713 4.76 -15.57 -13.08
CA THR A 713 3.92 -15.09 -14.17
C THR A 713 4.15 -13.60 -14.33
N PHE A 714 4.53 -13.15 -15.54
CA PHE A 714 4.85 -11.76 -15.83
C PHE A 714 4.02 -11.28 -17.03
N VAL A 715 3.58 -10.03 -16.99
CA VAL A 715 2.93 -9.36 -18.11
C VAL A 715 3.85 -8.25 -18.58
N LEU A 716 4.26 -8.31 -19.85
CA LEU A 716 5.09 -7.30 -20.48
C LEU A 716 4.29 -6.51 -21.52
N ASN A 717 4.58 -5.20 -21.61
CA ASN A 717 4.03 -4.37 -22.67
C ASN A 717 4.80 -4.54 -24.00
N ALA A 718 4.32 -3.90 -25.06
CA ALA A 718 4.95 -3.91 -26.39
C ALA A 718 6.38 -3.34 -26.41
N LYS A 719 6.78 -2.56 -25.40
CA LYS A 719 8.13 -2.02 -25.21
C LYS A 719 9.05 -2.98 -24.44
N GLY A 720 8.53 -4.14 -23.97
CA GLY A 720 9.24 -5.12 -23.16
C GLY A 720 9.49 -4.65 -21.73
N GLN A 721 8.56 -3.90 -21.15
CA GLN A 721 8.60 -3.49 -19.75
C GLN A 721 7.63 -4.35 -18.94
N ILE A 722 8.03 -4.73 -17.74
CA ILE A 722 7.24 -5.55 -16.81
C ILE A 722 6.13 -4.69 -16.21
N LEU A 723 4.89 -4.92 -16.66
CA LEU A 723 3.69 -4.25 -16.13
C LEU A 723 3.16 -4.92 -14.87
N TRP A 724 3.34 -6.24 -14.74
CA TRP A 724 2.79 -7.04 -13.66
C TRP A 724 3.61 -8.30 -13.45
N SER A 725 3.66 -8.80 -12.22
CA SER A 725 4.29 -10.06 -11.89
C SER A 725 3.62 -10.73 -10.68
N ASP A 726 3.64 -12.06 -10.66
CA ASP A 726 3.41 -12.88 -9.48
C ASP A 726 4.51 -13.94 -9.41
N ILE A 727 5.20 -14.01 -8.28
CA ILE A 727 6.28 -14.98 -8.02
C ILE A 727 5.96 -15.62 -6.68
N SER A 728 5.74 -16.93 -6.69
CA SER A 728 5.36 -17.64 -5.47
C SER A 728 5.68 -19.12 -5.53
N ALA A 729 5.48 -19.80 -4.38
CA ALA A 729 5.62 -21.26 -4.27
C ALA A 729 4.58 -22.02 -5.11
N ASP A 730 3.40 -21.41 -5.33
CA ASP A 730 2.33 -21.98 -6.15
C ASP A 730 2.13 -21.14 -7.42
N PRO A 731 1.71 -21.72 -8.56
CA PRO A 731 1.48 -20.96 -9.80
C PRO A 731 0.25 -20.05 -9.69
N PHE A 732 0.23 -18.96 -10.47
CA PHE A 732 -0.90 -18.05 -10.54
C PHE A 732 -2.04 -18.66 -11.39
N MET A 733 -3.21 -18.94 -10.77
CA MET A 733 -4.31 -19.69 -11.42
C MET A 733 -5.52 -18.84 -11.81
N ASP A 734 -5.59 -17.55 -11.48
CA ASP A 734 -6.73 -16.70 -11.82
C ASP A 734 -6.58 -16.12 -13.24
N ILE A 735 -6.90 -16.96 -14.24
CA ILE A 735 -6.75 -16.61 -15.67
C ILE A 735 -7.66 -15.44 -16.07
N ASP A 736 -8.89 -15.37 -15.54
CA ASP A 736 -9.82 -14.26 -15.85
C ASP A 736 -9.26 -12.93 -15.35
N PHE A 737 -8.72 -12.93 -14.14
CA PHE A 737 -8.03 -11.76 -13.61
C PHE A 737 -6.81 -11.38 -14.48
N LEU A 738 -5.99 -12.36 -14.86
CA LEU A 738 -4.77 -12.14 -15.64
C LEU A 738 -5.08 -11.48 -16.98
N ILE A 739 -6.06 -11.98 -17.74
CA ILE A 739 -6.49 -11.40 -19.01
C ILE A 739 -7.03 -9.97 -18.82
N LYS A 740 -7.92 -9.78 -17.83
CA LYS A 740 -8.54 -8.49 -17.56
C LYS A 740 -7.51 -7.45 -17.15
N GLU A 741 -6.61 -7.81 -16.26
CA GLU A 741 -5.59 -6.89 -15.75
C GLU A 741 -4.53 -6.57 -16.79
N SER A 742 -4.09 -7.56 -17.59
CA SER A 742 -3.18 -7.35 -18.72
C SER A 742 -3.75 -6.32 -19.70
N ARG A 743 -5.02 -6.46 -20.10
CA ARG A 743 -5.70 -5.50 -20.99
C ARG A 743 -5.73 -4.10 -20.38
N ARG A 744 -6.06 -3.99 -19.11
CA ARG A 744 -6.12 -2.71 -18.40
C ARG A 744 -4.75 -2.04 -18.39
N LEU A 745 -3.71 -2.74 -17.96
CA LEU A 745 -2.36 -2.20 -17.88
C LEU A 745 -1.79 -1.81 -19.25
N VAL A 746 -1.96 -2.68 -20.25
CA VAL A 746 -1.55 -2.36 -21.63
C VAL A 746 -2.26 -1.11 -22.16
N SER A 747 -3.54 -0.90 -21.82
CA SER A 747 -4.28 0.31 -22.23
C SER A 747 -3.80 1.59 -21.56
N LEU A 748 -3.29 1.50 -20.34
CA LEU A 748 -2.78 2.64 -19.55
C LEU A 748 -1.32 3.01 -19.88
N HIS A 749 -0.54 2.05 -20.40
CA HIS A 749 0.90 2.21 -20.68
C HIS A 749 1.22 2.11 -22.19
N LYS A 750 0.28 2.51 -23.05
CA LYS A 750 0.46 2.59 -24.52
C LYS A 750 1.52 3.61 -24.92
#